data_c1572d67e4f5ff2ee78615d2cbc607df
#
_entry.id   c1572d67e4f5ff2ee78615d2cbc607df
#
_cell.length_a   1.000
_cell.length_b   1.000
_cell.length_c   1.000
_cell.angle_alpha   90.00
_cell.angle_beta   90.00
_cell.angle_gamma   90.00
#
_symmetry.space_group_name_H-M   'P 1'
#
loop_
_entity.id
_entity.type
_entity.pdbx_description
1 polymer ?
#
loop_
_entity_poly.entity_id
_entity_poly.type
_entity_poly.pdbx_seq_one_letter_code
_entity_poly.pdbx_strand_id
1 'polypeptide(L)'
;MKRTKNPAKEAEYRKRAADLVAQMTLHEKVSQMLSWAPAIERLGIPAYNWWSEGIHGVGRAGTATVFPQAIGMAAAFDEDMMEQVGNAVGVEARGKYNMCRAHGDRDIFKGLTVWAPNINIFRDPRWGRGHETYGEDPFLTSRLGVRFVEGMQGDDPDYLQAAACAKHFAVHSGPESDRHHFNAIVSKQDLWETYLPAFRALVKEAGVEAVMGAYNRTNGEPCCGSKTLLKDILRDKWHFDGHVTSDCWAIKDFHTGHMVTDGPVESVALAVNNGCDLNCGDLYVYLEQAVAEGKLSEEKIDESLTRLYVTRMRLGMFDAEDQVPYNKVGYDVVDSAEMKALNLKVADSIMTLLKNDGTLPLDKSKLHTIGVIGPNADSRKALLGNYEGTASRYTTVLEGIEDYLGDDVKVRYSQGCHLYADNIHGLAESNELMSEVKGVCEESDVVIAVLGLDAGLEGEEGDQGNQFASGDKPNLKLPGHQEEVLKACVESGKPVVLVLLGGSALAVNYADEHANAILEAWYPGARGGEAVARALFGETNPQGKLPVTFYHSDRDLPEFTDYAMKGRTYRYMEKEALYPFGYGLSYTKFGFKNAAVSANEADSNGLDVTVDVTNEGSVAGRESVEVYVKAERENTPNAQLKGLAKVELQPGETKQVKIHLPLAAFALCNEEGTPIVEAGSYSVYVGASQPDARSVALMGQAPAKLTVTQSATQALDL
;
A
#
# COMPACT_ATOMS: atom_id res chain seq x y z
N MET A 1 19.08 -0.33 -2.31
CA MET A 1 20.06 0.49 -1.51
C MET A 1 19.74 1.96 -1.66
N LYS A 2 19.76 2.73 -0.58
CA LYS A 2 19.55 4.19 -0.64
C LYS A 2 20.49 4.82 -1.68
N ARG A 3 19.92 5.56 -2.62
CA ARG A 3 20.67 6.38 -3.57
C ARG A 3 21.52 7.41 -2.82
N THR A 4 22.81 7.41 -3.06
CA THR A 4 23.70 8.44 -2.51
C THR A 4 23.84 9.54 -3.54
N LYS A 5 23.16 10.68 -3.33
CA LYS A 5 23.19 11.84 -4.23
C LYS A 5 24.62 12.39 -4.35
N ASN A 6 25.05 12.74 -5.55
CA ASN A 6 26.31 13.43 -5.81
C ASN A 6 26.15 14.91 -5.45
N PRO A 7 26.84 15.42 -4.37
CA PRO A 7 26.64 16.80 -3.91
C PRO A 7 27.00 17.86 -4.95
N ALA A 8 28.01 17.59 -5.78
CA ALA A 8 28.42 18.54 -6.82
C ALA A 8 27.36 18.65 -7.93
N LYS A 9 26.78 17.51 -8.32
CA LYS A 9 25.70 17.48 -9.31
C LYS A 9 24.41 18.11 -8.79
N GLU A 10 24.08 17.90 -7.51
CA GLU A 10 22.94 18.54 -6.86
C GLU A 10 23.10 20.07 -6.83
N ALA A 11 24.30 20.59 -6.52
CA ALA A 11 24.57 22.02 -6.58
C ALA A 11 24.48 22.58 -8.01
N GLU A 12 24.96 21.84 -8.99
CA GLU A 12 24.81 22.17 -10.42
C GLU A 12 23.34 22.25 -10.82
N TYR A 13 22.52 21.24 -10.46
CA TYR A 13 21.09 21.23 -10.78
C TYR A 13 20.36 22.43 -10.19
N ARG A 14 20.59 22.74 -8.90
CA ARG A 14 19.98 23.92 -8.26
C ARG A 14 20.35 25.22 -8.97
N LYS A 15 21.62 25.39 -9.33
CA LYS A 15 22.09 26.56 -10.05
C LYS A 15 21.42 26.66 -11.43
N ARG A 16 21.46 25.58 -12.22
CA ARG A 16 20.85 25.53 -13.57
C ARG A 16 19.35 25.80 -13.51
N ALA A 17 18.66 25.22 -12.53
CA ALA A 17 17.22 25.45 -12.34
C ALA A 17 16.93 26.94 -12.05
N ALA A 18 17.66 27.54 -11.09
CA ALA A 18 17.48 28.96 -10.77
C ALA A 18 17.81 29.87 -11.98
N ASP A 19 18.91 29.61 -12.68
CA ASP A 19 19.30 30.37 -13.88
C ASP A 19 18.23 30.26 -15.00
N LEU A 20 17.56 29.13 -15.13
CA LEU A 20 16.50 28.91 -16.10
C LEU A 20 15.22 29.63 -15.69
N VAL A 21 14.81 29.53 -14.43
CA VAL A 21 13.64 30.21 -13.86
C VAL A 21 13.77 31.74 -13.97
N ALA A 22 14.95 32.30 -13.72
CA ALA A 22 15.23 33.73 -13.84
C ALA A 22 15.03 34.30 -15.26
N GLN A 23 15.04 33.45 -16.29
CA GLN A 23 14.80 33.85 -17.67
C GLN A 23 13.31 33.82 -18.08
N MET A 24 12.44 33.29 -17.23
CA MET A 24 11.00 33.19 -17.51
C MET A 24 10.27 34.48 -17.18
N THR A 25 9.28 34.82 -17.97
CA THR A 25 8.28 35.83 -17.59
C THR A 25 7.36 35.25 -16.49
N LEU A 26 6.67 36.11 -15.74
CA LEU A 26 5.72 35.65 -14.71
C LEU A 26 4.66 34.73 -15.29
N HIS A 27 4.14 35.02 -16.48
CA HIS A 27 3.17 34.16 -17.18
C HIS A 27 3.73 32.77 -17.47
N GLU A 28 4.97 32.70 -17.96
CA GLU A 28 5.64 31.42 -18.21
C GLU A 28 5.88 30.66 -16.89
N LYS A 29 6.32 31.35 -15.83
CA LYS A 29 6.49 30.77 -14.49
C LYS A 29 5.21 30.12 -14.00
N VAL A 30 4.10 30.82 -14.05
CA VAL A 30 2.78 30.33 -13.63
C VAL A 30 2.36 29.11 -14.44
N SER A 31 2.56 29.12 -15.75
CA SER A 31 2.23 27.97 -16.63
C SER A 31 3.00 26.70 -16.30
N GLN A 32 4.21 26.83 -15.73
CA GLN A 32 5.05 25.68 -15.36
C GLN A 32 4.72 25.08 -13.97
N MET A 33 3.86 25.74 -13.19
CA MET A 33 3.40 25.25 -11.88
C MET A 33 2.08 24.46 -11.97
N LEU A 34 1.58 24.20 -13.16
CA LEU A 34 0.44 23.32 -13.42
C LEU A 34 0.92 21.91 -13.75
N SER A 35 0.13 20.90 -13.41
CA SER A 35 0.44 19.50 -13.74
C SER A 35 0.62 19.25 -15.23
N TRP A 36 -0.03 20.07 -16.07
CA TRP A 36 0.22 20.17 -17.49
C TRP A 36 1.07 21.42 -17.80
N ALA A 37 2.38 21.25 -17.84
CA ALA A 37 3.33 22.33 -18.14
C ALA A 37 3.58 22.42 -19.66
N PRO A 38 3.19 23.52 -20.35
CA PRO A 38 3.41 23.70 -21.77
C PRO A 38 4.90 23.87 -22.09
N ALA A 39 5.26 23.71 -23.39
CA ALA A 39 6.61 24.03 -23.83
C ALA A 39 6.90 25.56 -23.74
N ILE A 40 8.15 25.90 -23.42
CA ILE A 40 8.66 27.27 -23.60
C ILE A 40 9.78 27.19 -24.64
N GLU A 41 9.39 27.27 -25.90
CA GLU A 41 10.29 27.04 -27.04
C GLU A 41 11.52 27.95 -27.05
N ARG A 42 11.37 29.24 -26.70
CA ARG A 42 12.48 30.21 -26.66
C ARG A 42 13.56 29.87 -25.63
N LEU A 43 13.24 29.01 -24.63
CA LEU A 43 14.15 28.54 -23.61
C LEU A 43 14.56 27.06 -23.83
N GLY A 44 14.07 26.43 -24.90
CA GLY A 44 14.32 25.01 -25.16
C GLY A 44 13.68 24.06 -24.14
N ILE A 45 12.63 24.51 -23.44
CA ILE A 45 11.91 23.71 -22.44
C ILE A 45 10.80 22.93 -23.10
N PRO A 46 10.85 21.59 -23.10
CA PRO A 46 9.76 20.78 -23.64
C PRO A 46 8.55 20.78 -22.72
N ALA A 47 7.35 20.59 -23.29
CA ALA A 47 6.14 20.31 -22.52
C ALA A 47 6.32 19.06 -21.64
N TYR A 48 5.66 19.06 -20.50
CA TYR A 48 5.73 17.96 -19.55
C TYR A 48 4.42 17.81 -18.76
N ASN A 49 3.92 16.59 -18.66
CA ASN A 49 2.82 16.27 -17.77
C ASN A 49 3.37 15.55 -16.51
N TRP A 50 3.04 16.09 -15.34
CA TRP A 50 3.55 15.61 -14.05
C TRP A 50 2.79 14.40 -13.52
N TRP A 51 1.59 14.13 -14.05
CA TRP A 51 0.75 13.06 -13.54
C TRP A 51 1.05 11.74 -14.22
N SER A 52 1.63 10.81 -13.46
CA SER A 52 1.77 9.41 -13.82
C SER A 52 1.46 8.54 -12.60
N GLU A 53 0.95 7.33 -12.82
CA GLU A 53 0.55 6.41 -11.77
C GLU A 53 1.42 5.16 -11.78
N GLY A 54 1.60 4.54 -10.58
CA GLY A 54 2.48 3.38 -10.47
C GLY A 54 2.40 2.64 -9.13
N ILE A 55 1.24 2.56 -8.50
CA ILE A 55 1.07 1.91 -7.18
C ILE A 55 1.42 0.42 -7.24
N HIS A 56 0.99 -0.29 -8.31
CA HIS A 56 1.25 -1.72 -8.50
C HIS A 56 1.55 -2.08 -9.97
N GLY A 57 2.33 -1.25 -10.62
CA GLY A 57 2.64 -1.26 -12.06
C GLY A 57 2.35 0.10 -12.66
N VAL A 58 2.87 0.40 -13.85
CA VAL A 58 2.59 1.66 -14.53
C VAL A 58 1.10 1.73 -14.88
N GLY A 59 0.37 2.62 -14.21
CA GLY A 59 -1.07 2.74 -14.31
C GLY A 59 -1.54 3.61 -15.47
N ARG A 60 -2.73 3.32 -16.00
CA ARG A 60 -3.48 4.16 -16.97
C ARG A 60 -2.73 4.56 -18.24
N ALA A 61 -1.64 3.90 -18.56
CA ALA A 61 -0.78 4.21 -19.70
C ALA A 61 -0.71 3.07 -20.74
N GLY A 62 -1.76 2.26 -20.86
CA GLY A 62 -1.79 1.10 -21.75
C GLY A 62 -1.04 -0.11 -21.15
N THR A 63 -0.39 -0.91 -22.02
CA THR A 63 0.26 -2.14 -21.59
C THR A 63 1.33 -1.90 -20.54
N ALA A 64 1.25 -2.68 -19.44
CA ALA A 64 2.23 -2.70 -18.37
C ALA A 64 2.09 -4.01 -17.56
N THR A 65 3.08 -4.34 -16.77
CA THR A 65 2.95 -5.40 -15.77
C THR A 65 1.97 -4.94 -14.69
N VAL A 66 0.95 -5.77 -14.41
CA VAL A 66 -0.04 -5.50 -13.36
C VAL A 66 0.24 -6.44 -12.19
N PHE A 67 0.99 -5.93 -11.22
CA PHE A 67 1.30 -6.63 -9.97
C PHE A 67 0.05 -6.74 -9.07
N PRO A 68 0.07 -7.57 -8.03
CA PRO A 68 -0.94 -7.49 -6.97
C PRO A 68 -1.06 -6.06 -6.44
N GLN A 69 -2.25 -5.69 -5.98
CA GLN A 69 -2.48 -4.37 -5.37
C GLN A 69 -1.61 -4.20 -4.11
N ALA A 70 -1.35 -2.96 -3.74
CA ALA A 70 -0.44 -2.58 -2.65
C ALA A 70 -0.69 -3.33 -1.34
N ILE A 71 -1.95 -3.48 -0.92
CA ILE A 71 -2.31 -4.22 0.30
C ILE A 71 -1.93 -5.71 0.21
N GLY A 72 -2.11 -6.33 -0.97
CA GLY A 72 -1.66 -7.70 -1.23
C GLY A 72 -0.14 -7.79 -1.18
N MET A 73 0.58 -6.86 -1.82
CA MET A 73 2.04 -6.83 -1.74
C MET A 73 2.54 -6.66 -0.30
N ALA A 74 1.83 -5.88 0.51
CA ALA A 74 2.15 -5.75 1.94
C ALA A 74 1.99 -7.06 2.70
N ALA A 75 1.06 -7.93 2.30
CA ALA A 75 0.87 -9.24 2.92
C ALA A 75 2.09 -10.17 2.77
N ALA A 76 2.97 -9.92 1.82
CA ALA A 76 4.21 -10.68 1.71
C ALA A 76 5.18 -10.44 2.89
N PHE A 77 5.08 -9.31 3.61
CA PHE A 77 6.03 -8.92 4.68
C PHE A 77 7.49 -9.06 4.22
N ASP A 78 7.79 -8.59 3.01
CA ASP A 78 9.08 -8.80 2.32
C ASP A 78 9.60 -7.48 1.73
N GLU A 79 10.58 -6.88 2.42
CA GLU A 79 11.21 -5.62 2.02
C GLU A 79 11.95 -5.75 0.67
N ASP A 80 12.63 -6.88 0.43
CA ASP A 80 13.42 -7.08 -0.78
C ASP A 80 12.52 -7.27 -2.01
N MET A 81 11.38 -7.93 -1.84
CA MET A 81 10.35 -8.03 -2.88
C MET A 81 9.81 -6.64 -3.26
N MET A 82 9.54 -5.77 -2.27
CA MET A 82 9.06 -4.43 -2.53
C MET A 82 10.07 -3.57 -3.31
N GLU A 83 11.36 -3.70 -3.03
CA GLU A 83 12.42 -3.04 -3.83
C GLU A 83 12.40 -3.53 -5.29
N GLN A 84 12.27 -4.85 -5.50
CA GLN A 84 12.18 -5.44 -6.84
C GLN A 84 10.95 -4.91 -7.62
N VAL A 85 9.79 -4.82 -6.97
CA VAL A 85 8.57 -4.26 -7.59
C VAL A 85 8.76 -2.77 -7.89
N GLY A 86 9.27 -1.98 -6.94
CA GLY A 86 9.56 -0.56 -7.17
C GLY A 86 10.49 -0.36 -8.37
N ASN A 87 11.57 -1.16 -8.46
CA ASN A 87 12.49 -1.11 -9.60
C ASN A 87 11.80 -1.50 -10.92
N ALA A 88 10.97 -2.54 -10.93
CA ALA A 88 10.22 -2.95 -12.11
C ALA A 88 9.29 -1.82 -12.62
N VAL A 89 8.57 -1.15 -11.70
CA VAL A 89 7.72 0.01 -12.05
C VAL A 89 8.56 1.14 -12.65
N GLY A 90 9.71 1.47 -12.04
CA GLY A 90 10.60 2.51 -12.54
C GLY A 90 11.19 2.20 -13.92
N VAL A 91 11.60 0.94 -14.15
CA VAL A 91 12.12 0.48 -15.45
C VAL A 91 11.05 0.54 -16.53
N GLU A 92 9.84 0.03 -16.27
CA GLU A 92 8.74 0.10 -17.24
C GLU A 92 8.33 1.56 -17.52
N ALA A 93 8.26 2.42 -16.48
CA ALA A 93 8.00 3.85 -16.66
C ALA A 93 9.04 4.50 -17.60
N ARG A 94 10.33 4.15 -17.45
CA ARG A 94 11.39 4.63 -18.36
C ARG A 94 11.21 4.12 -19.78
N GLY A 95 10.99 2.83 -19.98
CA GLY A 95 10.78 2.26 -21.32
C GLY A 95 9.60 2.93 -22.04
N LYS A 96 8.50 3.15 -21.33
CA LYS A 96 7.31 3.86 -21.86
C LYS A 96 7.58 5.32 -22.14
N TYR A 97 8.20 6.05 -21.22
CA TYR A 97 8.58 7.45 -21.41
C TYR A 97 9.49 7.64 -22.62
N ASN A 98 10.54 6.82 -22.75
CA ASN A 98 11.50 6.91 -23.85
C ASN A 98 10.80 6.68 -25.20
N MET A 99 9.92 5.69 -25.28
CA MET A 99 9.10 5.41 -26.48
C MET A 99 8.16 6.57 -26.80
N CYS A 100 7.38 7.04 -25.82
CA CYS A 100 6.44 8.16 -26.01
C CYS A 100 7.17 9.43 -26.46
N ARG A 101 8.30 9.75 -25.81
CA ARG A 101 9.15 10.89 -26.17
C ARG A 101 9.65 10.82 -27.61
N ALA A 102 10.10 9.63 -28.07
CA ALA A 102 10.58 9.42 -29.44
C ALA A 102 9.47 9.67 -30.49
N HIS A 103 8.20 9.46 -30.12
CA HIS A 103 7.03 9.73 -30.94
C HIS A 103 6.41 11.12 -30.71
N GLY A 104 7.04 11.99 -29.91
CA GLY A 104 6.54 13.33 -29.60
C GLY A 104 5.34 13.36 -28.65
N ASP A 105 4.98 12.23 -28.04
CA ASP A 105 3.87 12.12 -27.09
C ASP A 105 4.34 12.46 -25.68
N ARG A 106 3.74 13.50 -25.08
CA ARG A 106 4.06 14.01 -23.74
C ARG A 106 2.81 14.21 -22.91
N ASP A 107 1.76 13.46 -23.23
CA ASP A 107 0.47 13.57 -22.58
C ASP A 107 0.46 12.95 -21.15
N ILE A 108 -0.67 13.03 -20.49
CA ILE A 108 -0.93 12.48 -19.14
C ILE A 108 -0.55 10.99 -19.06
N PHE A 109 -0.06 10.56 -17.92
CA PHE A 109 0.39 9.18 -17.60
C PHE A 109 1.62 8.67 -18.36
N LYS A 110 2.35 9.56 -19.03
CA LYS A 110 3.53 9.21 -19.84
C LYS A 110 4.82 9.87 -19.36
N GLY A 111 4.74 10.57 -18.20
CA GLY A 111 5.89 11.19 -17.53
C GLY A 111 6.66 10.21 -16.64
N LEU A 112 7.64 10.75 -15.93
CA LEU A 112 8.52 10.03 -15.02
C LEU A 112 8.31 10.45 -13.55
N THR A 113 7.35 11.32 -13.27
CA THR A 113 6.92 11.68 -11.93
C THR A 113 5.72 10.81 -11.56
N VAL A 114 5.98 9.76 -10.83
CA VAL A 114 5.00 8.71 -10.51
C VAL A 114 4.40 8.99 -9.13
N TRP A 115 3.09 9.20 -9.07
CA TRP A 115 2.39 9.56 -7.85
C TRP A 115 2.05 8.32 -7.01
N ALA A 116 3.10 7.65 -6.58
CA ALA A 116 3.13 6.48 -5.73
C ALA A 116 4.42 6.48 -4.87
N PRO A 117 4.40 5.82 -3.68
CA PRO A 117 3.37 4.97 -3.09
C PRO A 117 2.32 5.74 -2.27
N ASN A 118 1.15 5.12 -2.03
CA ASN A 118 0.20 5.55 -1.02
C ASN A 118 0.59 4.95 0.33
N ILE A 119 1.04 5.79 1.26
CA ILE A 119 1.53 5.37 2.58
C ILE A 119 0.65 5.87 3.73
N ASN A 120 -0.59 6.20 3.43
CA ASN A 120 -1.58 6.46 4.48
C ASN A 120 -1.85 5.19 5.29
N ILE A 121 -2.17 5.36 6.56
CA ILE A 121 -2.46 4.23 7.44
C ILE A 121 -3.90 3.78 7.24
N PHE A 122 -4.09 2.50 6.96
CA PHE A 122 -5.40 1.87 6.79
C PHE A 122 -6.07 1.67 8.16
N ARG A 123 -6.44 2.80 8.82
CA ARG A 123 -6.96 2.81 10.20
C ARG A 123 -8.37 2.21 10.33
N ASP A 124 -9.16 2.18 9.24
CA ASP A 124 -10.53 1.71 9.25
C ASP A 124 -10.81 0.86 8.00
N PRO A 125 -11.22 -0.41 8.14
CA PRO A 125 -11.42 -1.32 7.00
C PRO A 125 -12.61 -0.95 6.09
N ARG A 126 -13.40 0.06 6.44
CA ARG A 126 -14.46 0.59 5.58
C ARG A 126 -13.93 1.54 4.52
N TRP A 127 -12.74 2.11 4.71
CA TRP A 127 -12.14 3.05 3.76
C TRP A 127 -11.83 2.39 2.41
N GLY A 128 -12.48 2.89 1.33
CA GLY A 128 -12.39 2.32 -0.01
C GLY A 128 -10.99 2.29 -0.60
N ARG A 129 -10.16 3.33 -0.38
CA ARG A 129 -8.79 3.40 -0.86
C ARG A 129 -7.77 2.68 0.03
N GLY A 130 -8.24 2.01 1.09
CA GLY A 130 -7.35 1.24 1.97
C GLY A 130 -6.51 0.20 1.24
N HIS A 131 -7.04 -0.41 0.18
CA HIS A 131 -6.31 -1.40 -0.63
C HIS A 131 -5.12 -0.81 -1.42
N GLU A 132 -5.06 0.51 -1.59
CA GLU A 132 -3.91 1.20 -2.21
C GLU A 132 -2.71 1.32 -1.26
N THR A 133 -2.86 0.96 0.02
CA THR A 133 -1.87 1.19 1.09
C THR A 133 -1.15 -0.10 1.49
N TYR A 134 -0.16 0.05 2.36
CA TYR A 134 0.58 -1.09 2.94
C TYR A 134 0.02 -1.55 4.31
N GLY A 135 -1.24 -1.17 4.61
CA GLY A 135 -1.95 -1.67 5.77
C GLY A 135 -2.01 -0.70 6.95
N GLU A 136 -2.27 -1.27 8.13
CA GLU A 136 -2.62 -0.49 9.33
C GLU A 136 -1.43 -0.15 10.24
N ASP A 137 -0.26 -0.74 9.97
CA ASP A 137 0.90 -0.58 10.83
C ASP A 137 1.90 0.44 10.30
N PRO A 138 2.29 1.47 11.09
CA PRO A 138 3.23 2.50 10.66
C PRO A 138 4.65 1.99 10.39
N PHE A 139 5.12 0.95 11.11
CA PHE A 139 6.45 0.39 10.89
C PHE A 139 6.47 -0.39 9.56
N LEU A 140 5.53 -1.32 9.36
CA LEU A 140 5.42 -2.08 8.11
C LEU A 140 5.30 -1.14 6.91
N THR A 141 4.40 -0.15 7.00
CA THR A 141 4.21 0.85 5.93
C THR A 141 5.48 1.64 5.65
N SER A 142 6.23 2.01 6.70
CA SER A 142 7.51 2.71 6.54
C SER A 142 8.55 1.83 5.82
N ARG A 143 8.72 0.58 6.24
CA ARG A 143 9.74 -0.31 5.67
C ARG A 143 9.44 -0.62 4.20
N LEU A 144 8.21 -1.05 3.90
CA LEU A 144 7.81 -1.37 2.53
C LEU A 144 7.84 -0.13 1.63
N GLY A 145 7.36 1.02 2.13
CA GLY A 145 7.39 2.28 1.40
C GLY A 145 8.80 2.75 1.07
N VAL A 146 9.74 2.67 2.02
CA VAL A 146 11.15 3.00 1.79
C VAL A 146 11.74 2.14 0.67
N ARG A 147 11.54 0.82 0.73
CA ARG A 147 12.08 -0.10 -0.28
C ARG A 147 11.46 0.11 -1.67
N PHE A 148 10.14 0.36 -1.73
CA PHE A 148 9.47 0.68 -2.99
C PHE A 148 10.04 1.96 -3.64
N VAL A 149 10.24 3.02 -2.84
CA VAL A 149 10.84 4.28 -3.33
C VAL A 149 12.29 4.08 -3.78
N GLU A 150 13.10 3.37 -2.99
CA GLU A 150 14.49 3.07 -3.36
C GLU A 150 14.55 2.33 -4.71
N GLY A 151 13.72 1.30 -4.89
CA GLY A 151 13.63 0.58 -6.16
C GLY A 151 13.20 1.47 -7.33
N MET A 152 12.12 2.24 -7.16
CA MET A 152 11.57 3.11 -8.23
C MET A 152 12.55 4.20 -8.64
N GLN A 153 13.22 4.84 -7.68
CA GLN A 153 14.13 5.94 -7.96
C GLN A 153 15.49 5.49 -8.49
N GLY A 154 15.87 4.21 -8.29
CA GLY A 154 17.16 3.65 -8.71
C GLY A 154 18.32 4.13 -7.86
N ASP A 155 19.51 3.70 -8.18
CA ASP A 155 20.75 3.88 -7.40
C ASP A 155 21.78 4.82 -8.05
N ASP A 156 21.54 5.30 -9.26
CA ASP A 156 22.45 6.23 -9.94
C ASP A 156 22.62 7.53 -9.12
N PRO A 157 23.86 7.97 -8.82
CA PRO A 157 24.10 9.12 -7.94
C PRO A 157 23.66 10.45 -8.56
N ASP A 158 23.62 10.54 -9.89
CA ASP A 158 23.34 11.78 -10.60
C ASP A 158 21.87 11.83 -11.08
N TYR A 159 21.32 10.70 -11.55
CA TYR A 159 20.00 10.67 -12.17
C TYR A 159 19.00 9.78 -11.43
N LEU A 160 17.72 10.13 -11.53
CA LEU A 160 16.60 9.30 -11.09
C LEU A 160 16.12 8.42 -12.23
N GLN A 161 15.78 7.16 -11.92
CA GLN A 161 15.10 6.25 -12.85
C GLN A 161 13.66 6.75 -13.10
N ALA A 162 12.91 6.98 -12.03
CA ALA A 162 11.64 7.71 -11.98
C ALA A 162 11.57 8.46 -10.64
N ALA A 163 10.71 9.47 -10.53
CA ALA A 163 10.52 10.22 -9.30
C ALA A 163 9.30 9.68 -8.57
N ALA A 164 9.50 9.12 -7.37
CA ALA A 164 8.43 8.66 -6.50
C ALA A 164 7.77 9.82 -5.75
N CYS A 165 6.51 9.65 -5.34
CA CYS A 165 5.73 10.63 -4.60
C CYS A 165 5.02 9.99 -3.42
N ALA A 166 5.40 10.37 -2.20
CA ALA A 166 4.71 9.93 -0.99
C ALA A 166 3.35 10.60 -0.85
N LYS A 167 2.27 9.83 -0.80
CA LYS A 167 0.90 10.36 -0.75
C LYS A 167 0.05 9.63 0.29
N HIS A 168 -1.00 10.28 0.83
CA HIS A 168 -1.40 11.68 0.74
C HIS A 168 -1.08 12.37 2.08
N PHE A 169 -0.23 13.38 2.05
CA PHE A 169 0.32 14.00 3.25
C PHE A 169 -0.70 14.93 3.92
N ALA A 170 -1.17 14.63 5.14
CA ALA A 170 -0.64 13.55 5.96
C ALA A 170 -1.76 12.65 6.54
N VAL A 171 -2.84 13.22 7.07
CA VAL A 171 -3.87 12.51 7.84
C VAL A 171 -5.09 12.27 6.95
N HIS A 172 -5.03 11.19 6.17
CA HIS A 172 -6.07 10.85 5.19
C HIS A 172 -6.32 9.33 5.18
N SER A 173 -7.56 8.93 5.50
CA SER A 173 -8.03 7.54 5.43
C SER A 173 -9.57 7.47 5.50
N GLY A 174 -10.24 8.25 4.61
CA GLY A 174 -11.71 8.36 4.52
C GLY A 174 -12.33 9.33 5.52
N PRO A 175 -13.61 9.60 5.42
CA PRO A 175 -14.55 9.05 4.41
C PRO A 175 -14.32 9.67 3.02
N GLU A 176 -14.41 8.84 1.98
CA GLU A 176 -14.22 9.29 0.59
C GLU A 176 -15.31 10.27 0.16
N SER A 177 -16.57 10.01 0.54
CA SER A 177 -17.71 10.87 0.19
C SER A 177 -17.64 12.29 0.76
N ASP A 178 -16.77 12.56 1.74
CA ASP A 178 -16.60 13.87 2.38
C ASP A 178 -15.18 14.42 2.25
N ARG A 179 -14.30 13.79 1.49
CA ARG A 179 -12.87 14.13 1.43
C ARG A 179 -12.59 15.60 1.06
N HIS A 180 -13.48 16.22 0.29
CA HIS A 180 -13.38 17.64 -0.12
C HIS A 180 -13.81 18.65 0.96
N HIS A 181 -14.48 18.20 2.03
CA HIS A 181 -14.98 19.03 3.12
C HIS A 181 -14.39 18.64 4.48
N PHE A 182 -13.92 17.41 4.59
CA PHE A 182 -13.56 16.78 5.85
C PHE A 182 -12.43 17.51 6.58
N ASN A 183 -12.51 17.50 7.91
CA ASN A 183 -11.45 17.99 8.78
C ASN A 183 -11.03 16.87 9.75
N ALA A 184 -9.92 16.24 9.50
CA ALA A 184 -9.36 15.21 10.37
C ALA A 184 -8.84 15.89 11.67
N ILE A 185 -9.53 15.64 12.78
CA ILE A 185 -9.09 16.08 14.09
C ILE A 185 -8.26 14.98 14.73
N VAL A 186 -7.00 15.27 14.99
CA VAL A 186 -6.03 14.31 15.50
C VAL A 186 -5.21 14.91 16.63
N SER A 187 -4.96 14.14 17.69
CA SER A 187 -4.03 14.52 18.75
C SER A 187 -2.59 14.63 18.22
N LYS A 188 -1.74 15.40 18.88
CA LYS A 188 -0.31 15.44 18.53
C LYS A 188 0.33 14.06 18.71
N GLN A 189 -0.07 13.31 19.74
CA GLN A 189 0.39 11.96 19.96
C GLN A 189 0.07 11.04 18.76
N ASP A 190 -1.20 10.95 18.36
CA ASP A 190 -1.61 10.11 17.22
C ASP A 190 -0.97 10.55 15.90
N LEU A 191 -0.83 11.88 15.71
CA LEU A 191 -0.18 12.45 14.53
C LEU A 191 1.26 11.94 14.39
N TRP A 192 2.07 12.03 15.46
CA TRP A 192 3.48 11.65 15.45
C TRP A 192 3.72 10.14 15.62
N GLU A 193 2.79 9.40 16.24
CA GLU A 193 2.94 7.99 16.51
C GLU A 193 2.34 7.11 15.40
N THR A 194 1.36 7.63 14.65
CA THR A 194 0.63 6.84 13.64
C THR A 194 0.70 7.42 12.24
N TYR A 195 0.36 8.71 12.06
CA TYR A 195 0.13 9.26 10.71
C TYR A 195 1.40 9.79 10.02
N LEU A 196 2.39 10.25 10.75
CA LEU A 196 3.63 10.84 10.21
C LEU A 196 4.80 9.86 10.01
N PRO A 197 4.94 8.71 10.73
CA PRO A 197 6.16 7.89 10.68
C PRO A 197 6.55 7.42 9.30
N ALA A 198 5.59 6.96 8.49
CA ALA A 198 5.87 6.49 7.13
C ALA A 198 6.36 7.62 6.21
N PHE A 199 5.74 8.80 6.28
CA PHE A 199 6.20 9.98 5.52
C PHE A 199 7.60 10.40 5.92
N ARG A 200 7.88 10.42 7.23
CA ARG A 200 9.22 10.71 7.75
C ARG A 200 10.25 9.71 7.23
N ALA A 201 9.94 8.41 7.27
CA ALA A 201 10.83 7.38 6.78
C ALA A 201 11.13 7.55 5.28
N LEU A 202 10.12 7.80 4.44
CA LEU A 202 10.33 8.00 3.02
C LEU A 202 11.17 9.26 2.72
N VAL A 203 10.98 10.34 3.49
CA VAL A 203 11.78 11.56 3.33
C VAL A 203 13.22 11.36 3.81
N LYS A 204 13.41 10.81 5.02
CA LYS A 204 14.73 10.77 5.68
C LYS A 204 15.58 9.58 5.24
N GLU A 205 14.94 8.43 4.99
CA GLU A 205 15.65 7.19 4.68
C GLU A 205 15.72 6.94 3.18
N ALA A 206 14.59 6.96 2.46
CA ALA A 206 14.55 6.70 1.02
C ALA A 206 14.94 7.93 0.18
N GLY A 207 14.81 9.15 0.72
CA GLY A 207 15.02 10.37 -0.05
C GLY A 207 14.00 10.53 -1.19
N VAL A 208 12.71 10.30 -0.87
CA VAL A 208 11.61 10.43 -1.84
C VAL A 208 11.64 11.80 -2.52
N GLU A 209 11.41 11.82 -3.85
CA GLU A 209 11.56 13.05 -4.65
C GLU A 209 10.37 14.00 -4.52
N ALA A 210 9.17 13.48 -4.28
CA ALA A 210 7.97 14.29 -4.16
C ALA A 210 7.10 13.88 -2.97
N VAL A 211 6.26 14.82 -2.52
CA VAL A 211 5.21 14.60 -1.53
C VAL A 211 3.92 15.22 -2.07
N MET A 212 2.79 14.51 -1.97
CA MET A 212 1.49 15.01 -2.35
C MET A 212 0.65 15.34 -1.12
N GLY A 213 0.16 16.58 -1.03
CA GLY A 213 -0.79 16.98 0.02
C GLY A 213 -2.15 16.32 -0.17
N ALA A 214 -2.82 15.96 0.93
CA ALA A 214 -4.14 15.35 0.90
C ALA A 214 -5.25 16.35 0.59
N TYR A 215 -6.43 15.84 0.19
CA TYR A 215 -7.62 16.66 -0.05
C TYR A 215 -8.11 17.38 1.18
N ASN A 216 -8.23 16.68 2.30
CA ASN A 216 -8.88 17.15 3.51
C ASN A 216 -8.07 18.17 4.30
N ARG A 217 -8.71 18.73 5.32
CA ARG A 217 -8.01 19.49 6.38
C ARG A 217 -7.47 18.54 7.45
N THR A 218 -6.39 18.95 8.09
CA THR A 218 -5.90 18.35 9.33
C THR A 218 -5.86 19.43 10.41
N ASN A 219 -6.59 19.23 11.50
CA ASN A 219 -6.70 20.20 12.62
C ASN A 219 -7.04 21.62 12.15
N GLY A 220 -7.92 21.73 11.13
CA GLY A 220 -8.37 23.01 10.57
C GLY A 220 -7.56 23.54 9.39
N GLU A 221 -6.33 23.11 9.19
CA GLU A 221 -5.48 23.54 8.07
C GLU A 221 -5.70 22.64 6.84
N PRO A 222 -5.98 23.19 5.64
CA PRO A 222 -5.97 22.41 4.39
C PRO A 222 -4.61 21.76 4.16
N CYS A 223 -4.54 20.46 3.92
CA CYS A 223 -3.27 19.76 3.81
C CYS A 223 -2.34 20.35 2.72
N CYS A 224 -2.91 20.72 1.55
CA CYS A 224 -2.14 21.36 0.47
C CYS A 224 -1.76 22.82 0.73
N GLY A 225 -2.18 23.42 1.86
CA GLY A 225 -1.86 24.80 2.27
C GLY A 225 -1.47 24.88 3.75
N SER A 226 -1.19 23.76 4.39
CA SER A 226 -0.90 23.69 5.82
C SER A 226 0.50 24.22 6.13
N LYS A 227 0.57 25.26 6.95
CA LYS A 227 1.84 25.75 7.49
C LYS A 227 2.48 24.68 8.38
N THR A 228 1.70 24.06 9.25
CA THR A 228 2.18 23.04 10.17
C THR A 228 2.79 21.84 9.43
N LEU A 229 2.07 21.28 8.44
CA LEU A 229 2.51 20.08 7.75
C LEU A 229 3.63 20.38 6.73
N LEU A 230 3.39 21.32 5.81
CA LEU A 230 4.29 21.53 4.67
C LEU A 230 5.55 22.32 5.05
N LYS A 231 5.40 23.35 5.91
CA LYS A 231 6.54 24.20 6.29
C LYS A 231 7.22 23.69 7.54
N ASP A 232 6.53 23.70 8.69
CA ASP A 232 7.16 23.47 9.99
C ASP A 232 7.66 22.01 10.13
N ILE A 233 6.91 21.01 9.63
CA ILE A 233 7.29 19.59 9.70
C ILE A 233 8.12 19.18 8.48
N LEU A 234 7.56 19.29 7.28
CA LEU A 234 8.19 18.72 6.09
C LEU A 234 9.49 19.45 5.71
N ARG A 235 9.45 20.80 5.63
CA ARG A 235 10.60 21.59 5.22
C ARG A 235 11.58 21.85 6.36
N ASP A 236 11.10 22.40 7.49
CA ASP A 236 11.97 22.93 8.54
C ASP A 236 12.52 21.78 9.42
N LYS A 237 11.67 20.82 9.84
CA LYS A 237 12.10 19.71 10.72
C LYS A 237 12.73 18.56 9.95
N TRP A 238 12.13 18.13 8.84
CA TRP A 238 12.64 16.98 8.07
C TRP A 238 13.63 17.36 6.97
N HIS A 239 13.77 18.64 6.66
CA HIS A 239 14.67 19.16 5.62
C HIS A 239 14.38 18.56 4.24
N PHE A 240 13.10 18.37 3.93
CA PHE A 240 12.70 17.86 2.62
C PHE A 240 13.07 18.87 1.53
N ASP A 241 13.83 18.42 0.52
CA ASP A 241 14.37 19.26 -0.55
C ASP A 241 13.74 19.00 -1.93
N GLY A 242 12.83 18.03 -2.04
CA GLY A 242 12.04 17.73 -3.23
C GLY A 242 10.85 18.69 -3.42
N HIS A 243 9.96 18.40 -4.37
CA HIS A 243 8.79 19.20 -4.61
C HIS A 243 7.53 18.67 -3.89
N VAL A 244 6.58 19.58 -3.65
CA VAL A 244 5.25 19.24 -3.13
C VAL A 244 4.22 19.48 -4.24
N THR A 245 3.40 18.48 -4.53
CA THR A 245 2.23 18.60 -5.40
C THR A 245 0.95 18.61 -4.59
N SER A 246 -0.08 19.32 -5.07
CA SER A 246 -1.44 19.13 -4.55
C SER A 246 -2.02 17.82 -5.07
N ASP A 247 -2.98 17.26 -4.36
CA ASP A 247 -3.94 16.36 -4.97
C ASP A 247 -4.81 17.12 -5.99
N CYS A 248 -5.50 16.39 -6.89
CA CYS A 248 -6.18 17.02 -8.03
C CYS A 248 -7.37 17.85 -7.56
N TRP A 249 -7.34 19.15 -7.90
CA TRP A 249 -8.30 20.18 -7.47
C TRP A 249 -8.35 20.46 -5.95
N ALA A 250 -7.51 19.84 -5.12
CA ALA A 250 -7.51 20.03 -3.67
C ALA A 250 -7.33 21.50 -3.22
N ILE A 251 -6.62 22.34 -3.99
CA ILE A 251 -6.48 23.77 -3.68
C ILE A 251 -7.80 24.52 -3.90
N LYS A 252 -8.66 24.06 -4.81
CA LYS A 252 -10.00 24.61 -5.01
C LYS A 252 -10.87 24.41 -3.78
N ASP A 253 -10.68 23.29 -3.08
CA ASP A 253 -11.45 22.98 -1.87
C ASP A 253 -11.26 24.03 -0.76
N PHE A 254 -10.15 24.78 -0.75
CA PHE A 254 -9.91 25.80 0.28
C PHE A 254 -11.04 26.84 0.39
N HIS A 255 -11.61 27.25 -0.74
CA HIS A 255 -12.73 28.19 -0.78
C HIS A 255 -14.08 27.59 -1.14
N THR A 256 -14.13 26.35 -1.74
CA THR A 256 -15.40 25.73 -2.13
C THR A 256 -15.90 24.67 -1.13
N GLY A 257 -14.99 23.97 -0.45
CA GLY A 257 -15.28 22.88 0.48
C GLY A 257 -14.90 23.22 1.92
N HIS A 258 -13.67 23.69 2.13
CA HIS A 258 -13.12 23.98 3.46
C HIS A 258 -13.57 25.33 4.02
N MET A 259 -13.91 26.28 3.16
CA MET A 259 -14.31 27.64 3.52
C MET A 259 -13.26 28.38 4.39
N VAL A 260 -11.96 28.16 4.11
CA VAL A 260 -10.85 28.77 4.85
C VAL A 260 -10.23 29.98 4.11
N THR A 261 -10.62 30.21 2.87
CA THR A 261 -10.23 31.35 2.03
C THR A 261 -11.45 31.91 1.33
N ASP A 262 -11.42 33.19 0.94
CA ASP A 262 -12.56 33.89 0.33
C ASP A 262 -12.72 33.58 -1.17
N GLY A 263 -11.65 33.09 -1.83
CA GLY A 263 -11.68 32.80 -3.25
C GLY A 263 -10.39 32.20 -3.81
N PRO A 264 -10.30 32.02 -5.13
CA PRO A 264 -9.18 31.34 -5.77
C PRO A 264 -7.84 32.05 -5.55
N VAL A 265 -7.82 33.38 -5.51
CA VAL A 265 -6.58 34.17 -5.36
C VAL A 265 -5.96 33.94 -3.98
N GLU A 266 -6.76 33.95 -2.92
CA GLU A 266 -6.33 33.64 -1.56
C GLU A 266 -5.89 32.18 -1.42
N SER A 267 -6.62 31.27 -2.09
CA SER A 267 -6.31 29.84 -2.06
C SER A 267 -4.93 29.51 -2.66
N VAL A 268 -4.63 30.06 -3.83
CA VAL A 268 -3.32 29.84 -4.47
C VAL A 268 -2.19 30.51 -3.70
N ALA A 269 -2.44 31.72 -3.14
CA ALA A 269 -1.46 32.41 -2.30
C ALA A 269 -1.15 31.59 -1.03
N LEU A 270 -2.18 31.07 -0.35
CA LEU A 270 -2.01 30.22 0.83
C LEU A 270 -1.19 28.96 0.50
N ALA A 271 -1.50 28.27 -0.59
CA ALA A 271 -0.82 27.06 -1.01
C ALA A 271 0.67 27.30 -1.28
N VAL A 272 1.01 28.27 -2.13
CA VAL A 272 2.41 28.55 -2.51
C VAL A 272 3.21 29.14 -1.36
N ASN A 273 2.64 30.05 -0.57
CA ASN A 273 3.33 30.62 0.62
C ASN A 273 3.72 29.56 1.64
N ASN A 274 2.97 28.46 1.74
CA ASN A 274 3.25 27.34 2.65
C ASN A 274 4.00 26.18 1.96
N GLY A 275 4.33 26.27 0.66
CA GLY A 275 5.28 25.38 0.00
C GLY A 275 4.65 24.25 -0.82
N CYS A 276 3.40 24.41 -1.29
CA CYS A 276 2.82 23.57 -2.35
C CYS A 276 3.29 24.09 -3.72
N ASP A 277 4.18 23.35 -4.36
CA ASP A 277 4.93 23.81 -5.55
C ASP A 277 4.17 23.59 -6.86
N LEU A 278 3.38 22.52 -6.96
CA LEU A 278 2.70 22.08 -8.14
C LEU A 278 1.19 21.92 -7.91
N ASN A 279 0.37 22.44 -8.81
CA ASN A 279 -1.07 22.25 -8.77
C ASN A 279 -1.53 21.16 -9.76
N CYS A 280 -2.10 20.07 -9.26
CA CYS A 280 -2.96 19.21 -10.08
C CYS A 280 -4.34 19.88 -10.20
N GLY A 281 -4.65 20.36 -11.39
CA GLY A 281 -5.84 21.17 -11.69
C GLY A 281 -5.46 22.46 -12.36
N ASP A 282 -6.38 23.43 -12.34
CA ASP A 282 -6.29 24.66 -13.12
C ASP A 282 -6.17 25.94 -12.27
N LEU A 283 -6.05 25.81 -10.93
CA LEU A 283 -6.22 26.98 -10.07
C LEU A 283 -5.00 27.93 -10.07
N TYR A 284 -3.80 27.43 -10.32
CA TYR A 284 -2.59 28.27 -10.29
C TYR A 284 -2.55 29.35 -11.40
N VAL A 285 -3.48 29.36 -12.34
CA VAL A 285 -3.64 30.51 -13.25
C VAL A 285 -3.92 31.84 -12.52
N TYR A 286 -4.45 31.78 -11.29
CA TYR A 286 -4.68 32.95 -10.43
C TYR A 286 -3.42 33.47 -9.71
N LEU A 287 -2.25 32.83 -9.87
CA LEU A 287 -1.00 33.27 -9.23
C LEU A 287 -0.55 34.65 -9.73
N GLU A 288 -0.75 34.97 -11.02
CA GLU A 288 -0.44 36.31 -11.54
C GLU A 288 -1.25 37.38 -10.82
N GLN A 289 -2.54 37.14 -10.60
CA GLN A 289 -3.40 38.03 -9.85
C GLN A 289 -2.97 38.14 -8.38
N ALA A 290 -2.59 37.02 -7.73
CA ALA A 290 -2.11 36.99 -6.36
C ALA A 290 -0.84 37.85 -6.19
N VAL A 291 0.07 37.83 -7.17
CA VAL A 291 1.26 38.70 -7.19
C VAL A 291 0.84 40.14 -7.39
N ALA A 292 -0.03 40.45 -8.33
CA ALA A 292 -0.51 41.82 -8.61
C ALA A 292 -1.23 42.44 -7.40
N GLU A 293 -1.92 41.62 -6.60
CA GLU A 293 -2.60 42.06 -5.36
C GLU A 293 -1.67 42.07 -4.12
N GLY A 294 -0.39 41.70 -4.26
CA GLY A 294 0.58 41.66 -3.17
C GLY A 294 0.34 40.56 -2.13
N LYS A 295 -0.46 39.52 -2.46
CA LYS A 295 -0.74 38.38 -1.57
C LYS A 295 0.35 37.31 -1.65
N LEU A 296 1.14 37.31 -2.74
CA LEU A 296 2.24 36.39 -3.02
C LEU A 296 3.38 37.17 -3.67
N SER A 297 4.62 36.88 -3.32
CA SER A 297 5.78 37.45 -4.02
C SER A 297 6.24 36.53 -5.17
N GLU A 298 6.82 37.12 -6.22
CA GLU A 298 7.37 36.36 -7.34
C GLU A 298 8.53 35.45 -6.89
N GLU A 299 9.29 35.84 -5.87
CA GLU A 299 10.37 35.03 -5.31
C GLU A 299 9.84 33.69 -4.76
N LYS A 300 8.61 33.62 -4.22
CA LYS A 300 7.99 32.38 -3.78
C LYS A 300 7.64 31.45 -4.95
N ILE A 301 7.25 32.03 -6.07
CA ILE A 301 7.06 31.28 -7.33
C ILE A 301 8.41 30.73 -7.81
N ASP A 302 9.48 31.54 -7.75
CA ASP A 302 10.83 31.14 -8.15
C ASP A 302 11.38 30.01 -7.29
N GLU A 303 11.15 30.03 -5.98
CA GLU A 303 11.51 28.96 -5.05
C GLU A 303 10.81 27.64 -5.45
N SER A 304 9.50 27.67 -5.70
CA SER A 304 8.71 26.52 -6.09
C SER A 304 9.15 25.94 -7.45
N LEU A 305 9.30 26.80 -8.44
CA LEU A 305 9.78 26.39 -9.75
C LEU A 305 11.19 25.82 -9.73
N THR A 306 12.08 26.39 -8.93
CA THR A 306 13.43 25.85 -8.78
C THR A 306 13.39 24.39 -8.32
N ARG A 307 12.53 24.02 -7.34
CA ARG A 307 12.36 22.62 -6.90
C ARG A 307 11.82 21.75 -8.02
N LEU A 308 10.80 22.21 -8.74
CA LEU A 308 10.22 21.47 -9.87
C LEU A 308 11.26 21.21 -10.97
N TYR A 309 12.05 22.22 -11.33
CA TYR A 309 13.07 22.06 -12.36
C TYR A 309 14.26 21.19 -11.89
N VAL A 310 14.61 21.22 -10.60
CA VAL A 310 15.60 20.28 -10.04
C VAL A 310 15.13 18.84 -10.23
N THR A 311 13.86 18.53 -9.97
CA THR A 311 13.31 17.19 -10.25
C THR A 311 13.45 16.82 -11.72
N ARG A 312 13.07 17.71 -12.66
CA ARG A 312 13.21 17.45 -14.11
C ARG A 312 14.68 17.27 -14.52
N MET A 313 15.63 17.96 -13.88
CA MET A 313 17.07 17.79 -14.12
C MET A 313 17.58 16.45 -13.56
N ARG A 314 17.17 16.05 -12.36
CA ARG A 314 17.45 14.72 -11.81
C ARG A 314 16.92 13.60 -12.71
N LEU A 315 15.81 13.82 -13.40
CA LEU A 315 15.26 12.89 -14.40
C LEU A 315 16.02 12.92 -15.74
N GLY A 316 17.02 13.80 -15.89
CA GLY A 316 17.86 13.90 -17.08
C GLY A 316 17.19 14.59 -18.29
N MET A 317 16.14 15.40 -18.06
CA MET A 317 15.36 15.99 -19.16
C MET A 317 16.08 17.13 -19.90
N PHE A 318 17.16 17.66 -19.33
CA PHE A 318 17.93 18.80 -19.87
C PHE A 318 19.39 18.45 -20.18
N ASP A 319 19.75 17.18 -20.12
CA ASP A 319 21.09 16.69 -20.41
C ASP A 319 21.13 15.94 -21.74
N ALA A 320 22.33 15.76 -22.29
CA ALA A 320 22.50 15.04 -23.55
C ALA A 320 22.06 13.56 -23.43
N GLU A 321 21.54 13.02 -24.51
CA GLU A 321 20.91 11.69 -24.56
C GLU A 321 21.81 10.58 -23.98
N ASP A 322 23.09 10.63 -24.30
CA ASP A 322 24.10 9.64 -23.92
C ASP A 322 24.63 9.79 -22.48
N GLN A 323 24.35 10.92 -21.82
CA GLN A 323 24.74 11.17 -20.44
C GLN A 323 23.79 10.54 -19.43
N VAL A 324 22.53 10.31 -19.82
CA VAL A 324 21.49 9.77 -18.93
C VAL A 324 21.41 8.26 -19.09
N PRO A 325 21.87 7.44 -18.11
CA PRO A 325 21.94 5.98 -18.26
C PRO A 325 20.58 5.35 -18.55
N TYR A 326 19.52 5.90 -17.99
CA TYR A 326 18.14 5.39 -18.14
C TYR A 326 17.50 5.69 -19.51
N ASN A 327 18.09 6.56 -20.34
CA ASN A 327 17.61 6.80 -21.70
C ASN A 327 17.82 5.59 -22.64
N LYS A 328 18.66 4.61 -22.22
CA LYS A 328 18.91 3.38 -22.97
C LYS A 328 17.84 2.31 -22.77
N VAL A 329 16.92 2.50 -21.81
CA VAL A 329 15.85 1.54 -21.53
C VAL A 329 14.85 1.56 -22.67
N GLY A 330 14.72 0.44 -23.38
CA GLY A 330 13.79 0.27 -24.51
C GLY A 330 12.38 -0.09 -24.06
N TYR A 331 11.44 -0.07 -25.00
CA TYR A 331 10.04 -0.48 -24.73
C TYR A 331 9.87 -1.99 -24.53
N ASP A 332 10.84 -2.78 -24.94
CA ASP A 332 10.89 -4.24 -24.81
C ASP A 332 10.89 -4.74 -23.35
N VAL A 333 11.22 -3.87 -22.39
CA VAL A 333 11.11 -4.19 -20.96
C VAL A 333 9.67 -4.28 -20.47
N VAL A 334 8.73 -3.62 -21.16
CA VAL A 334 7.33 -3.51 -20.73
C VAL A 334 6.61 -4.85 -20.88
N ASP A 335 6.05 -5.35 -19.78
CA ASP A 335 5.36 -6.64 -19.71
C ASP A 335 6.19 -7.81 -20.28
N SER A 336 7.52 -7.72 -20.10
CA SER A 336 8.50 -8.71 -20.59
C SER A 336 8.35 -10.06 -19.88
N ALA A 337 9.10 -11.06 -20.34
CA ALA A 337 9.11 -12.38 -19.70
C ALA A 337 9.62 -12.31 -18.25
N GLU A 338 10.66 -11.48 -18.00
CA GLU A 338 11.19 -11.23 -16.67
C GLU A 338 10.17 -10.55 -15.77
N MET A 339 9.45 -9.55 -16.27
CA MET A 339 8.38 -8.87 -15.53
C MET A 339 7.22 -9.80 -15.20
N LYS A 340 6.83 -10.69 -16.13
CA LYS A 340 5.79 -11.71 -15.90
C LYS A 340 6.24 -12.74 -14.85
N ALA A 341 7.50 -13.15 -14.87
CA ALA A 341 8.05 -14.06 -13.86
C ALA A 341 8.07 -13.41 -12.47
N LEU A 342 8.50 -12.14 -12.38
CA LEU A 342 8.46 -11.38 -11.13
C LEU A 342 7.00 -11.22 -10.64
N ASN A 343 6.07 -10.90 -11.52
CA ASN A 343 4.65 -10.75 -11.17
C ASN A 343 4.09 -12.04 -10.54
N LEU A 344 4.35 -13.21 -11.14
CA LEU A 344 3.92 -14.50 -10.58
C LEU A 344 4.56 -14.75 -9.21
N LYS A 345 5.87 -14.50 -9.07
CA LYS A 345 6.58 -14.62 -7.78
C LYS A 345 5.96 -13.73 -6.70
N VAL A 346 5.58 -12.50 -7.04
CA VAL A 346 4.89 -11.60 -6.13
C VAL A 346 3.50 -12.13 -5.78
N ALA A 347 2.73 -12.57 -6.77
CA ALA A 347 1.40 -13.15 -6.57
C ALA A 347 1.44 -14.42 -5.68
N ASP A 348 2.41 -15.30 -5.88
CA ASP A 348 2.64 -16.47 -4.99
C ASP A 348 2.94 -16.03 -3.54
N SER A 349 3.68 -14.92 -3.37
CA SER A 349 4.17 -14.47 -2.04
C SER A 349 3.08 -13.85 -1.17
N ILE A 350 1.99 -13.40 -1.75
CA ILE A 350 0.91 -12.72 -1.01
C ILE A 350 -0.18 -13.66 -0.50
N MET A 351 -0.23 -14.91 -0.97
CA MET A 351 -1.26 -15.88 -0.59
C MET A 351 -1.24 -16.08 0.91
N THR A 352 -2.34 -15.70 1.58
CA THR A 352 -2.46 -15.68 3.04
C THR A 352 -3.47 -16.74 3.49
N LEU A 353 -2.97 -17.83 4.06
CA LEU A 353 -3.81 -18.92 4.56
C LEU A 353 -4.35 -18.59 5.95
N LEU A 354 -5.67 -18.39 6.07
CA LEU A 354 -6.31 -18.00 7.32
C LEU A 354 -6.82 -19.18 8.14
N LYS A 355 -7.24 -20.25 7.46
CA LYS A 355 -7.73 -21.48 8.08
C LYS A 355 -7.37 -22.69 7.22
N ASN A 356 -7.04 -23.81 7.86
CA ASN A 356 -6.86 -25.09 7.19
C ASN A 356 -7.01 -26.24 8.20
N ASP A 357 -7.99 -27.11 8.00
CA ASP A 357 -8.18 -28.31 8.82
C ASP A 357 -7.39 -29.53 8.30
N GLY A 358 -6.55 -29.32 7.28
CA GLY A 358 -5.78 -30.35 6.57
C GLY A 358 -6.35 -30.67 5.19
N THR A 359 -7.38 -29.95 4.74
CA THR A 359 -7.95 -30.07 3.39
C THR A 359 -6.98 -29.58 2.32
N LEU A 360 -6.27 -28.49 2.59
CA LEU A 360 -5.21 -27.96 1.71
C LEU A 360 -3.82 -28.49 2.14
N PRO A 361 -2.90 -28.73 1.19
CA PRO A 361 -3.10 -28.66 -0.28
C PRO A 361 -3.93 -29.83 -0.81
N LEU A 362 -4.65 -29.54 -1.89
CA LEU A 362 -5.46 -30.56 -2.59
C LEU A 362 -4.55 -31.53 -3.37
N ASP A 363 -4.86 -32.81 -3.29
CA ASP A 363 -4.19 -33.86 -4.07
C ASP A 363 -4.98 -34.15 -5.35
N LYS A 364 -4.57 -33.58 -6.49
CA LYS A 364 -5.29 -33.74 -7.76
C LYS A 364 -5.45 -35.18 -8.19
N SER A 365 -4.58 -36.09 -7.75
CA SER A 365 -4.68 -37.51 -8.08
C SER A 365 -5.88 -38.24 -7.43
N LYS A 366 -6.49 -37.60 -6.42
CA LYS A 366 -7.67 -38.11 -5.71
C LYS A 366 -8.99 -37.46 -6.14
N LEU A 367 -8.92 -36.51 -7.08
CA LEU A 367 -10.06 -35.71 -7.50
C LEU A 367 -10.52 -36.14 -8.90
N HIS A 368 -11.83 -36.19 -9.10
CA HIS A 368 -12.48 -36.42 -10.39
C HIS A 368 -13.21 -35.17 -10.86
N THR A 369 -13.84 -34.44 -9.94
CA THR A 369 -14.59 -33.23 -10.25
C THR A 369 -14.37 -32.20 -9.15
N ILE A 370 -14.08 -30.95 -9.55
CA ILE A 370 -14.02 -29.79 -8.67
C ILE A 370 -15.15 -28.84 -9.02
N GLY A 371 -15.87 -28.37 -8.01
CA GLY A 371 -16.80 -27.24 -8.12
C GLY A 371 -16.09 -25.94 -7.87
N VAL A 372 -16.18 -24.97 -8.79
CA VAL A 372 -15.72 -23.60 -8.61
C VAL A 372 -16.94 -22.69 -8.63
N ILE A 373 -17.22 -22.01 -7.52
CA ILE A 373 -18.48 -21.27 -7.32
C ILE A 373 -18.19 -19.87 -6.81
N GLY A 374 -18.79 -18.89 -7.44
CA GLY A 374 -18.75 -17.51 -6.93
C GLY A 374 -18.52 -16.45 -7.99
N PRO A 375 -18.95 -15.20 -7.72
CA PRO A 375 -18.89 -14.09 -8.67
C PRO A 375 -17.46 -13.63 -8.99
N ASN A 376 -16.51 -13.92 -8.12
CA ASN A 376 -15.10 -13.55 -8.30
C ASN A 376 -14.28 -14.62 -9.04
N ALA A 377 -14.84 -15.83 -9.27
CA ALA A 377 -14.09 -16.93 -9.85
C ALA A 377 -13.60 -16.62 -11.27
N ASP A 378 -14.46 -16.06 -12.12
CA ASP A 378 -14.13 -15.65 -13.50
C ASP A 378 -14.24 -14.12 -13.67
N SER A 379 -13.62 -13.37 -12.75
CA SER A 379 -13.65 -11.91 -12.77
C SER A 379 -12.25 -11.32 -12.92
N ARG A 380 -11.98 -10.68 -14.06
CA ARG A 380 -10.75 -9.90 -14.24
C ARG A 380 -10.69 -8.66 -13.34
N LYS A 381 -11.83 -8.05 -13.03
CA LYS A 381 -11.89 -6.89 -12.14
C LYS A 381 -11.42 -7.22 -10.72
N ALA A 382 -11.78 -8.40 -10.24
CA ALA A 382 -11.37 -8.86 -8.91
C ALA A 382 -9.86 -9.16 -8.79
N LEU A 383 -9.10 -9.13 -9.89
CA LEU A 383 -7.65 -9.28 -9.88
C LEU A 383 -6.91 -7.96 -9.66
N LEU A 384 -7.53 -6.81 -9.95
CA LEU A 384 -6.79 -5.58 -10.28
C LEU A 384 -6.69 -4.58 -9.12
N GLY A 385 -7.79 -4.26 -8.46
CA GLY A 385 -7.82 -3.08 -7.59
C GLY A 385 -7.86 -1.78 -8.40
N ASN A 386 -7.37 -0.66 -7.82
CA ASN A 386 -7.38 0.67 -8.44
C ASN A 386 -5.99 1.04 -8.99
N TYR A 387 -5.94 1.96 -9.94
CA TYR A 387 -4.73 2.50 -10.58
C TYR A 387 -3.90 1.48 -11.40
N GLU A 388 -4.57 0.51 -12.00
CA GLU A 388 -3.94 -0.53 -12.80
C GLU A 388 -3.52 -0.05 -14.20
N GLY A 389 -2.56 -0.74 -14.80
CA GLY A 389 -2.27 -0.75 -16.22
C GLY A 389 -3.08 -1.83 -16.94
N THR A 390 -2.70 -2.12 -18.19
CA THR A 390 -3.30 -3.21 -18.99
C THR A 390 -2.28 -4.32 -19.19
N ALA A 391 -2.46 -5.47 -18.55
CA ALA A 391 -1.62 -6.63 -18.80
C ALA A 391 -1.91 -7.26 -20.17
N SER A 392 -0.91 -7.84 -20.81
CA SER A 392 -1.09 -8.55 -22.08
C SER A 392 -1.93 -9.82 -21.92
N ARG A 393 -1.94 -10.44 -20.73
CA ARG A 393 -2.79 -11.57 -20.35
C ARG A 393 -3.19 -11.45 -18.89
N TYR A 394 -4.45 -11.81 -18.61
CA TYR A 394 -4.97 -12.05 -17.26
C TYR A 394 -5.28 -13.53 -17.10
N THR A 395 -5.16 -14.02 -15.88
CA THR A 395 -5.58 -15.40 -15.51
C THR A 395 -6.51 -15.29 -14.31
N THR A 396 -7.81 -15.50 -14.51
CA THR A 396 -8.80 -15.55 -13.44
C THR A 396 -8.60 -16.79 -12.58
N VAL A 397 -9.25 -16.83 -11.40
CA VAL A 397 -9.11 -18.01 -10.50
C VAL A 397 -9.64 -19.28 -11.20
N LEU A 398 -10.75 -19.16 -11.92
CA LEU A 398 -11.29 -20.28 -12.72
C LEU A 398 -10.29 -20.73 -13.77
N GLU A 399 -9.79 -19.80 -14.62
CA GLU A 399 -8.79 -20.12 -15.65
C GLU A 399 -7.52 -20.75 -15.05
N GLY A 400 -7.04 -20.22 -13.90
CA GLY A 400 -5.85 -20.78 -13.22
C GLY A 400 -6.07 -22.22 -12.73
N ILE A 401 -7.24 -22.54 -12.21
CA ILE A 401 -7.59 -23.90 -11.77
C ILE A 401 -7.72 -24.82 -12.99
N GLU A 402 -8.38 -24.39 -14.06
CA GLU A 402 -8.52 -25.16 -15.30
C GLU A 402 -7.17 -25.43 -15.97
N ASP A 403 -6.32 -24.39 -16.11
CA ASP A 403 -4.97 -24.50 -16.67
C ASP A 403 -4.09 -25.48 -15.86
N TYR A 404 -4.21 -25.46 -14.50
CA TYR A 404 -3.43 -26.34 -13.62
C TYR A 404 -3.87 -27.80 -13.69
N LEU A 405 -5.17 -28.04 -13.75
CA LEU A 405 -5.74 -29.39 -13.76
C LEU A 405 -5.67 -30.05 -15.14
N GLY A 406 -5.79 -29.29 -16.20
CA GLY A 406 -5.89 -29.77 -17.55
C GLY A 406 -7.13 -30.69 -17.74
N ASP A 407 -6.98 -31.76 -18.55
CA ASP A 407 -8.05 -32.69 -18.82
C ASP A 407 -8.20 -33.82 -17.77
N ASP A 408 -7.33 -33.84 -16.75
CA ASP A 408 -7.28 -34.93 -15.75
C ASP A 408 -8.44 -34.87 -14.75
N VAL A 409 -8.89 -33.66 -14.41
CA VAL A 409 -9.96 -33.39 -13.42
C VAL A 409 -11.00 -32.49 -14.06
N LYS A 410 -12.27 -32.86 -13.92
CA LYS A 410 -13.37 -32.05 -14.44
C LYS A 410 -13.62 -30.82 -13.55
N VAL A 411 -13.68 -29.65 -14.16
CA VAL A 411 -14.09 -28.43 -13.48
C VAL A 411 -15.55 -28.12 -13.78
N ARG A 412 -16.36 -27.90 -12.73
CA ARG A 412 -17.74 -27.43 -12.80
C ARG A 412 -17.80 -26.03 -12.26
N TYR A 413 -18.31 -25.11 -13.05
CA TYR A 413 -18.40 -23.71 -12.66
C TYR A 413 -19.85 -23.26 -12.48
N SER A 414 -20.09 -22.42 -11.47
CA SER A 414 -21.30 -21.58 -11.36
C SER A 414 -20.90 -20.22 -10.81
N GLN A 415 -21.40 -19.14 -11.41
CA GLN A 415 -21.26 -17.80 -10.84
C GLN A 415 -21.93 -17.67 -9.47
N GLY A 416 -22.93 -18.49 -9.17
CA GLY A 416 -23.62 -18.60 -7.90
C GLY A 416 -24.55 -17.43 -7.57
N CYS A 417 -24.03 -16.20 -7.64
CA CYS A 417 -24.79 -14.97 -7.41
C CYS A 417 -24.15 -13.80 -8.14
N HIS A 418 -24.82 -12.65 -8.13
CA HIS A 418 -24.21 -11.37 -8.50
C HIS A 418 -23.24 -10.92 -7.40
N LEU A 419 -22.23 -10.11 -7.77
CA LEU A 419 -21.22 -9.64 -6.80
C LEU A 419 -21.85 -8.93 -5.58
N TYR A 420 -22.90 -8.11 -5.80
CA TYR A 420 -23.53 -7.33 -4.73
C TYR A 420 -25.06 -7.14 -4.90
N ALA A 421 -25.63 -7.37 -6.09
CA ALA A 421 -27.06 -7.21 -6.33
C ALA A 421 -27.84 -8.49 -5.97
N ASP A 422 -29.16 -8.35 -5.85
CA ASP A 422 -30.03 -9.46 -5.49
C ASP A 422 -30.14 -10.54 -6.57
N ASN A 423 -29.96 -10.14 -7.84
CA ASN A 423 -29.98 -11.06 -8.99
C ASN A 423 -29.00 -10.60 -10.09
N ILE A 424 -28.69 -11.51 -11.00
CA ILE A 424 -27.86 -11.25 -12.18
C ILE A 424 -28.72 -10.69 -13.32
N HIS A 425 -29.92 -11.21 -13.49
CA HIS A 425 -30.85 -10.84 -14.56
C HIS A 425 -31.99 -10.01 -13.98
N GLY A 426 -32.18 -8.79 -14.44
CA GLY A 426 -33.08 -7.80 -13.86
C GLY A 426 -34.58 -8.18 -13.73
N LEU A 427 -35.02 -9.26 -14.37
CA LEU A 427 -36.37 -9.80 -14.24
C LEU A 427 -36.43 -11.12 -13.46
N ALA A 428 -35.29 -11.63 -13.01
CA ALA A 428 -35.22 -12.86 -12.24
C ALA A 428 -35.55 -12.62 -10.76
N GLU A 429 -35.92 -13.67 -10.06
CA GLU A 429 -36.05 -13.64 -8.61
C GLU A 429 -34.67 -13.53 -7.95
N SER A 430 -34.69 -13.10 -6.68
CA SER A 430 -33.49 -13.04 -5.87
C SER A 430 -32.80 -14.40 -5.79
N ASN A 431 -31.46 -14.38 -5.91
CA ASN A 431 -30.63 -15.58 -5.80
C ASN A 431 -30.96 -16.68 -6.85
N GLU A 432 -31.17 -16.27 -8.07
CA GLU A 432 -31.67 -17.07 -9.20
C GLU A 432 -30.82 -18.31 -9.57
N LEU A 433 -29.51 -18.33 -9.22
CA LEU A 433 -28.59 -19.43 -9.54
C LEU A 433 -28.44 -20.47 -8.41
N MET A 434 -29.18 -20.38 -7.32
CA MET A 434 -29.00 -21.27 -6.17
C MET A 434 -29.20 -22.75 -6.50
N SER A 435 -30.08 -23.08 -7.45
CA SER A 435 -30.26 -24.46 -7.91
C SER A 435 -29.05 -24.99 -8.65
N GLU A 436 -28.38 -24.13 -9.42
CA GLU A 436 -27.13 -24.48 -10.12
C GLU A 436 -25.98 -24.66 -9.11
N VAL A 437 -25.87 -23.80 -8.11
CA VAL A 437 -24.91 -23.95 -6.99
C VAL A 437 -25.02 -25.33 -6.37
N LYS A 438 -26.25 -25.75 -5.99
CA LYS A 438 -26.51 -27.07 -5.41
C LYS A 438 -26.10 -28.21 -6.35
N GLY A 439 -26.47 -28.12 -7.64
CA GLY A 439 -26.11 -29.11 -8.63
C GLY A 439 -24.60 -29.24 -8.83
N VAL A 440 -23.87 -28.13 -8.86
CA VAL A 440 -22.39 -28.14 -8.92
C VAL A 440 -21.80 -28.78 -7.67
N CYS A 441 -22.31 -28.48 -6.48
CA CYS A 441 -21.85 -29.10 -5.24
C CYS A 441 -22.08 -30.63 -5.24
N GLU A 442 -23.26 -31.09 -5.66
CA GLU A 442 -23.62 -32.51 -5.69
C GLU A 442 -22.65 -33.32 -6.58
N GLU A 443 -22.26 -32.76 -7.71
CA GLU A 443 -21.37 -33.38 -8.70
C GLU A 443 -19.87 -33.31 -8.36
N SER A 444 -19.50 -32.61 -7.29
CA SER A 444 -18.10 -32.29 -6.97
C SER A 444 -17.54 -33.12 -5.82
N ASP A 445 -16.24 -33.40 -5.84
CA ASP A 445 -15.49 -33.99 -4.73
C ASP A 445 -15.11 -32.94 -3.69
N VAL A 446 -14.80 -31.73 -4.14
CA VAL A 446 -14.48 -30.54 -3.34
C VAL A 446 -15.03 -29.28 -4.01
N VAL A 447 -15.40 -28.30 -3.22
CA VAL A 447 -15.93 -27.00 -3.69
C VAL A 447 -14.94 -25.90 -3.35
N ILE A 448 -14.56 -25.11 -4.35
CA ILE A 448 -13.79 -23.86 -4.20
C ILE A 448 -14.79 -22.70 -4.35
N ALA A 449 -15.15 -22.08 -3.23
CA ALA A 449 -15.98 -20.88 -3.21
C ALA A 449 -15.09 -19.65 -3.40
N VAL A 450 -15.27 -18.89 -4.47
CA VAL A 450 -14.45 -17.71 -4.80
C VAL A 450 -15.30 -16.45 -4.66
N LEU A 451 -15.16 -15.79 -3.53
CA LEU A 451 -16.03 -14.72 -3.08
C LEU A 451 -15.23 -13.47 -2.70
N GLY A 452 -15.92 -12.34 -2.50
CA GLY A 452 -15.28 -11.12 -2.01
C GLY A 452 -15.76 -9.85 -2.68
N LEU A 453 -14.81 -9.01 -3.07
CA LEU A 453 -15.02 -7.65 -3.56
C LEU A 453 -14.38 -7.45 -4.95
N ASP A 454 -14.58 -6.28 -5.51
CA ASP A 454 -13.74 -5.67 -6.54
C ASP A 454 -13.65 -4.14 -6.30
N ALA A 455 -12.83 -3.43 -7.06
CA ALA A 455 -12.64 -2.00 -6.93
C ALA A 455 -13.91 -1.18 -7.27
N GLY A 456 -14.96 -1.80 -7.80
CA GLY A 456 -16.28 -1.18 -7.94
C GLY A 456 -17.04 -1.06 -6.63
N LEU A 457 -16.66 -1.84 -5.61
CA LEU A 457 -17.28 -1.84 -4.28
C LEU A 457 -16.45 -1.13 -3.22
N GLU A 458 -15.13 -1.09 -3.41
CA GLU A 458 -14.19 -0.33 -2.58
C GLU A 458 -13.17 0.36 -3.48
N GLY A 459 -13.01 1.68 -3.36
CA GLY A 459 -12.13 2.44 -4.24
C GLY A 459 -12.19 3.93 -3.98
N GLU A 460 -11.77 4.71 -4.97
CA GLU A 460 -11.73 6.15 -4.90
C GLU A 460 -13.05 6.78 -5.35
N GLU A 461 -13.46 7.86 -4.68
CA GLU A 461 -14.58 8.67 -5.12
C GLU A 461 -14.37 9.19 -6.56
N GLY A 462 -15.40 9.08 -7.38
CA GLY A 462 -15.42 9.62 -8.75
C GLY A 462 -14.71 8.77 -9.80
N ASP A 463 -14.00 7.71 -9.39
CA ASP A 463 -13.29 6.82 -10.31
C ASP A 463 -13.88 5.40 -10.28
N GLN A 464 -13.48 4.60 -9.33
CA GLN A 464 -14.03 3.26 -9.07
C GLN A 464 -14.66 3.25 -7.67
N GLY A 465 -15.35 2.18 -7.33
CA GLY A 465 -15.90 2.04 -5.99
C GLY A 465 -17.10 2.92 -5.69
N ASN A 466 -17.89 3.29 -6.70
CA ASN A 466 -19.04 4.18 -6.53
C ASN A 466 -20.38 3.46 -6.30
N GLN A 467 -20.37 2.15 -6.09
CA GLN A 467 -21.61 1.37 -5.89
C GLN A 467 -22.26 1.63 -4.53
N PHE A 468 -21.46 2.04 -3.53
CA PHE A 468 -21.91 2.37 -2.19
C PHE A 468 -21.61 3.85 -1.86
N ALA A 469 -20.99 4.13 -0.72
CA ALA A 469 -20.73 5.46 -0.20
C ALA A 469 -19.48 6.10 -0.85
N SER A 470 -19.55 6.38 -2.14
CA SER A 470 -18.48 7.00 -2.95
C SER A 470 -17.14 6.25 -2.86
N GLY A 471 -17.20 4.94 -2.74
CA GLY A 471 -16.05 4.05 -2.64
C GLY A 471 -15.85 3.40 -1.28
N ASP A 472 -16.37 3.97 -0.20
CA ASP A 472 -16.31 3.37 1.12
C ASP A 472 -17.31 2.22 1.28
N LYS A 473 -16.93 1.17 2.00
CA LYS A 473 -17.80 0.05 2.31
C LYS A 473 -18.81 0.43 3.41
N PRO A 474 -20.10 0.03 3.28
CA PRO A 474 -21.09 0.30 4.32
C PRO A 474 -20.92 -0.57 5.57
N ASN A 475 -20.30 -1.73 5.44
CA ASN A 475 -20.06 -2.72 6.50
C ASN A 475 -18.93 -3.69 6.09
N LEU A 476 -18.64 -4.67 6.93
CA LEU A 476 -17.56 -5.66 6.68
C LEU A 476 -18.08 -7.01 6.17
N LYS A 477 -19.34 -7.15 5.83
CA LYS A 477 -19.92 -8.42 5.36
C LYS A 477 -19.56 -8.69 3.90
N LEU A 478 -19.62 -9.94 3.50
CA LEU A 478 -19.69 -10.33 2.10
C LEU A 478 -20.95 -9.69 1.48
N PRO A 479 -20.83 -8.97 0.35
CA PRO A 479 -21.97 -8.26 -0.25
C PRO A 479 -22.97 -9.19 -0.93
N GLY A 480 -24.21 -8.72 -1.12
CA GLY A 480 -25.27 -9.43 -1.81
C GLY A 480 -25.57 -10.80 -1.19
N HIS A 481 -25.70 -11.81 -2.01
CA HIS A 481 -26.02 -13.20 -1.63
C HIS A 481 -24.80 -14.11 -1.47
N GLN A 482 -23.60 -13.57 -1.39
CA GLN A 482 -22.37 -14.37 -1.35
C GLN A 482 -22.31 -15.29 -0.12
N GLU A 483 -22.77 -14.82 1.06
CA GLU A 483 -22.78 -15.68 2.26
C GLU A 483 -23.82 -16.80 2.15
N GLU A 484 -24.95 -16.57 1.47
CA GLU A 484 -25.96 -17.61 1.21
C GLU A 484 -25.45 -18.68 0.26
N VAL A 485 -24.68 -18.29 -0.77
CA VAL A 485 -23.99 -19.23 -1.65
C VAL A 485 -22.97 -20.08 -0.87
N LEU A 486 -22.18 -19.45 0.00
CA LEU A 486 -21.24 -20.15 0.88
C LEU A 486 -21.96 -21.15 1.80
N LYS A 487 -23.09 -20.76 2.38
CA LYS A 487 -23.92 -21.65 3.22
C LYS A 487 -24.40 -22.87 2.42
N ALA A 488 -24.89 -22.66 1.21
CA ALA A 488 -25.32 -23.77 0.34
C ALA A 488 -24.17 -24.71 0.00
N CYS A 489 -22.94 -24.17 -0.22
CA CYS A 489 -21.77 -25.01 -0.44
C CYS A 489 -21.45 -25.87 0.81
N VAL A 490 -21.46 -25.29 2.00
CA VAL A 490 -21.19 -26.00 3.26
C VAL A 490 -22.28 -27.05 3.55
N GLU A 491 -23.56 -26.70 3.36
CA GLU A 491 -24.71 -27.59 3.56
C GLU A 491 -24.70 -28.80 2.62
N SER A 492 -23.96 -28.76 1.51
CA SER A 492 -23.79 -29.90 0.60
C SER A 492 -23.05 -31.09 1.25
N GLY A 493 -22.34 -30.83 2.36
CA GLY A 493 -21.52 -31.82 3.05
C GLY A 493 -20.19 -32.14 2.34
N LYS A 494 -19.84 -31.43 1.28
CA LYS A 494 -18.54 -31.54 0.61
C LYS A 494 -17.50 -30.71 1.33
N PRO A 495 -16.20 -31.05 1.22
CA PRO A 495 -15.14 -30.11 1.67
C PRO A 495 -15.25 -28.78 0.91
N VAL A 496 -15.20 -27.67 1.64
CA VAL A 496 -15.30 -26.32 1.09
C VAL A 496 -14.04 -25.53 1.40
N VAL A 497 -13.41 -25.01 0.34
CA VAL A 497 -12.31 -24.06 0.43
C VAL A 497 -12.83 -22.69 0.00
N LEU A 498 -12.77 -21.71 0.88
CA LEU A 498 -13.08 -20.31 0.55
C LEU A 498 -11.83 -19.60 0.07
N VAL A 499 -11.86 -19.06 -1.14
CA VAL A 499 -10.86 -18.12 -1.67
C VAL A 499 -11.48 -16.73 -1.65
N LEU A 500 -10.89 -15.84 -0.88
CA LEU A 500 -11.32 -14.44 -0.79
C LEU A 500 -10.51 -13.57 -1.75
N LEU A 501 -11.20 -12.73 -2.52
CA LEU A 501 -10.63 -11.67 -3.34
C LEU A 501 -11.15 -10.33 -2.83
N GLY A 502 -10.26 -9.45 -2.41
CA GLY A 502 -10.63 -8.14 -1.88
C GLY A 502 -9.42 -7.35 -1.39
N GLY A 503 -9.60 -6.08 -1.13
CA GLY A 503 -8.52 -5.20 -0.68
C GLY A 503 -8.62 -4.78 0.78
N SER A 504 -9.52 -5.38 1.55
CA SER A 504 -9.79 -4.98 2.93
C SER A 504 -10.37 -6.12 3.76
N ALA A 505 -10.35 -5.97 5.07
CA ALA A 505 -10.90 -6.96 5.99
C ALA A 505 -12.41 -7.21 5.75
N LEU A 506 -12.79 -8.49 5.77
CA LEU A 506 -14.16 -8.98 5.71
C LEU A 506 -14.51 -9.78 6.97
N ALA A 507 -15.74 -9.63 7.48
CA ALA A 507 -16.24 -10.35 8.65
C ALA A 507 -16.78 -11.73 8.22
N VAL A 508 -15.89 -12.67 7.97
CA VAL A 508 -16.20 -14.01 7.44
C VAL A 508 -16.40 -15.04 8.56
N ASN A 509 -17.14 -14.67 9.61
CA ASN A 509 -17.36 -15.54 10.78
C ASN A 509 -17.95 -16.90 10.39
N TYR A 510 -18.94 -16.95 9.50
CA TYR A 510 -19.52 -18.20 9.06
C TYR A 510 -18.49 -19.14 8.40
N ALA A 511 -17.59 -18.57 7.60
CA ALA A 511 -16.52 -19.35 6.98
C ALA A 511 -15.49 -19.83 8.02
N ASP A 512 -15.14 -18.99 9.00
CA ASP A 512 -14.24 -19.38 10.10
C ASP A 512 -14.79 -20.59 10.88
N GLU A 513 -16.11 -20.64 11.09
CA GLU A 513 -16.74 -21.74 11.80
C GLU A 513 -16.89 -23.01 10.92
N HIS A 514 -17.25 -22.88 9.64
CA HIS A 514 -17.79 -23.99 8.84
C HIS A 514 -16.96 -24.38 7.61
N ALA A 515 -16.18 -23.49 6.99
CA ALA A 515 -15.33 -23.86 5.87
C ALA A 515 -14.13 -24.70 6.30
N ASN A 516 -13.66 -25.62 5.45
CA ASN A 516 -12.48 -26.46 5.73
C ASN A 516 -11.17 -25.68 5.62
N ALA A 517 -11.09 -24.76 4.67
CA ALA A 517 -9.95 -23.86 4.53
C ALA A 517 -10.38 -22.48 4.02
N ILE A 518 -9.60 -21.45 4.34
CA ILE A 518 -9.80 -20.06 3.90
C ILE A 518 -8.45 -19.52 3.43
N LEU A 519 -8.40 -19.12 2.16
CA LEU A 519 -7.25 -18.48 1.52
C LEU A 519 -7.62 -17.05 1.12
N GLU A 520 -6.97 -16.07 1.72
CA GLU A 520 -7.06 -14.66 1.29
C GLU A 520 -6.04 -14.42 0.17
N ALA A 521 -6.53 -14.07 -1.01
CA ALA A 521 -5.72 -13.84 -2.20
C ALA A 521 -5.59 -12.35 -2.55
N TRP A 522 -6.27 -11.46 -1.84
CA TRP A 522 -6.28 -10.01 -2.05
C TRP A 522 -6.79 -9.63 -3.45
N TYR A 523 -6.26 -8.57 -4.07
CA TYR A 523 -6.31 -8.30 -5.50
C TYR A 523 -4.98 -8.77 -6.11
N PRO A 524 -4.91 -9.99 -6.64
CA PRO A 524 -3.63 -10.70 -6.83
C PRO A 524 -2.90 -10.38 -8.13
N GLY A 525 -3.37 -9.37 -8.88
CA GLY A 525 -2.74 -8.97 -10.14
C GLY A 525 -3.05 -9.88 -11.33
N ALA A 526 -2.44 -9.59 -12.46
CA ALA A 526 -2.74 -10.25 -13.74
C ALA A 526 -2.50 -11.77 -13.74
N ARG A 527 -1.56 -12.26 -12.91
CA ARG A 527 -1.24 -13.69 -12.75
C ARG A 527 -1.89 -14.33 -11.52
N GLY A 528 -2.89 -13.66 -10.92
CA GLY A 528 -3.49 -14.05 -9.65
C GLY A 528 -4.12 -15.43 -9.66
N GLY A 529 -4.87 -15.79 -10.70
CA GLY A 529 -5.50 -17.11 -10.79
C GLY A 529 -4.50 -18.25 -10.84
N GLU A 530 -3.36 -18.05 -11.52
CA GLU A 530 -2.27 -19.03 -11.54
C GLU A 530 -1.68 -19.21 -10.13
N ALA A 531 -1.41 -18.12 -9.42
CA ALA A 531 -0.88 -18.19 -8.05
C ALA A 531 -1.85 -18.85 -7.07
N VAL A 532 -3.16 -18.56 -7.18
CA VAL A 532 -4.20 -19.22 -6.38
C VAL A 532 -4.21 -20.73 -6.65
N ALA A 533 -4.21 -21.16 -7.91
CA ALA A 533 -4.17 -22.58 -8.24
C ALA A 533 -2.92 -23.26 -7.67
N ARG A 534 -1.74 -22.67 -7.84
CA ARG A 534 -0.47 -23.20 -7.29
C ARG A 534 -0.52 -23.35 -5.76
N ALA A 535 -1.13 -22.39 -5.07
CA ALA A 535 -1.33 -22.48 -3.62
C ALA A 535 -2.33 -23.58 -3.25
N LEU A 536 -3.48 -23.69 -3.93
CA LEU A 536 -4.50 -24.69 -3.65
C LEU A 536 -3.98 -26.14 -3.81
N PHE A 537 -3.10 -26.38 -4.78
CA PHE A 537 -2.55 -27.71 -5.07
C PHE A 537 -1.15 -27.93 -4.49
N GLY A 538 -0.63 -27.01 -3.69
CA GLY A 538 0.64 -27.17 -2.96
C GLY A 538 1.90 -27.07 -3.79
N GLU A 539 1.83 -26.53 -5.01
CA GLU A 539 3.02 -26.20 -5.79
C GLU A 539 3.78 -25.03 -5.15
N THR A 540 3.03 -24.09 -4.57
CA THR A 540 3.56 -23.05 -3.69
C THR A 540 2.99 -23.19 -2.29
N ASN A 541 3.80 -22.85 -1.28
CA ASN A 541 3.40 -22.85 0.11
C ASN A 541 2.94 -21.44 0.50
N PRO A 542 1.71 -21.21 0.98
CA PRO A 542 1.27 -19.92 1.46
C PRO A 542 2.24 -19.33 2.50
N GLN A 543 2.56 -18.07 2.35
CA GLN A 543 3.55 -17.37 3.17
C GLN A 543 3.16 -15.94 3.52
N GLY A 544 1.96 -15.50 3.09
CA GLY A 544 1.42 -14.20 3.36
C GLY A 544 1.01 -14.03 4.84
N LYS A 545 1.08 -12.80 5.33
CA LYS A 545 0.62 -12.37 6.65
C LYS A 545 -0.38 -11.22 6.49
N LEU A 546 -1.33 -11.10 7.39
CA LEU A 546 -2.32 -10.03 7.32
C LEU A 546 -1.69 -8.65 7.64
N PRO A 547 -1.68 -7.70 6.70
CA PRO A 547 -1.23 -6.32 6.96
C PRO A 547 -2.32 -5.47 7.61
N VAL A 548 -3.50 -6.04 7.86
CA VAL A 548 -4.65 -5.43 8.53
C VAL A 548 -5.35 -6.45 9.43
N THR A 549 -5.97 -5.96 10.49
CA THR A 549 -6.81 -6.77 11.38
C THR A 549 -8.14 -7.08 10.72
N PHE A 550 -8.59 -8.33 10.78
CA PHE A 550 -9.94 -8.74 10.42
C PHE A 550 -10.81 -8.75 11.68
N TYR A 551 -11.95 -8.07 11.62
CA TYR A 551 -12.88 -7.89 12.74
C TYR A 551 -14.06 -8.85 12.64
N HIS A 552 -14.67 -9.20 13.77
CA HIS A 552 -15.91 -9.98 13.77
C HIS A 552 -17.11 -9.19 13.21
N SER A 553 -17.09 -7.87 13.36
CA SER A 553 -18.18 -6.99 12.94
C SER A 553 -17.73 -5.54 12.81
N ASP A 554 -18.41 -4.78 11.94
CA ASP A 554 -18.30 -3.32 11.88
C ASP A 554 -18.70 -2.63 13.20
N ARG A 555 -19.48 -3.30 14.08
CA ARG A 555 -19.82 -2.82 15.44
C ARG A 555 -18.61 -2.83 16.39
N ASP A 556 -17.51 -3.44 16.01
CA ASP A 556 -16.27 -3.45 16.77
C ASP A 556 -15.41 -2.20 16.49
N LEU A 557 -15.79 -1.42 15.49
CA LEU A 557 -15.08 -0.23 15.05
C LEU A 557 -15.66 1.03 15.70
N PRO A 558 -14.82 2.01 16.06
CA PRO A 558 -15.26 3.36 16.38
C PRO A 558 -15.93 4.07 15.17
N GLU A 559 -16.53 5.23 15.44
CA GLU A 559 -17.13 6.06 14.39
C GLU A 559 -16.09 6.38 13.27
N PHE A 560 -16.47 6.22 12.01
CA PHE A 560 -15.56 6.31 10.88
C PHE A 560 -14.88 7.68 10.78
N THR A 561 -15.58 8.74 11.14
CA THR A 561 -15.09 10.13 11.12
C THR A 561 -14.22 10.50 12.32
N ASP A 562 -14.13 9.65 13.34
CA ASP A 562 -13.22 9.84 14.48
C ASP A 562 -11.82 9.38 14.12
N TYR A 563 -10.86 10.29 14.10
CA TYR A 563 -9.46 10.02 13.75
C TYR A 563 -8.56 9.71 14.94
N ALA A 564 -9.11 9.65 16.17
CA ALA A 564 -8.39 9.11 17.30
C ALA A 564 -8.08 7.62 17.10
N MET A 565 -6.90 7.19 17.46
CA MET A 565 -6.48 5.80 17.28
C MET A 565 -7.02 4.85 18.35
N LYS A 566 -7.58 5.35 19.42
CA LYS A 566 -8.18 4.53 20.49
C LYS A 566 -9.23 3.56 19.95
N GLY A 567 -9.08 2.28 20.26
CA GLY A 567 -9.97 1.21 19.82
C GLY A 567 -9.82 0.80 18.36
N ARG A 568 -8.80 1.30 17.64
CA ARG A 568 -8.53 0.99 16.24
C ARG A 568 -7.27 0.19 16.06
N THR A 569 -7.23 -0.61 15.02
CA THR A 569 -6.10 -1.44 14.62
C THR A 569 -5.63 -2.38 15.74
N TYR A 570 -4.75 -3.32 15.44
CA TYR A 570 -4.19 -4.21 16.47
C TYR A 570 -3.48 -3.44 17.59
N ARG A 571 -3.01 -2.21 17.32
CA ARG A 571 -2.22 -1.41 18.27
C ARG A 571 -3.03 -0.90 19.46
N TYR A 572 -4.33 -0.63 19.26
CA TYR A 572 -5.18 0.00 20.28
C TYR A 572 -6.52 -0.68 20.51
N MET A 573 -6.84 -1.77 19.77
CA MET A 573 -8.09 -2.50 20.00
C MET A 573 -8.04 -3.28 21.32
N GLU A 574 -9.18 -3.32 21.99
CA GLU A 574 -9.38 -4.07 23.23
C GLU A 574 -10.16 -5.37 23.00
N LYS A 575 -10.88 -5.46 21.88
CA LYS A 575 -11.67 -6.63 21.49
C LYS A 575 -10.80 -7.67 20.78
N GLU A 576 -11.21 -8.94 20.84
CA GLU A 576 -10.58 -10.00 20.08
C GLU A 576 -10.82 -9.80 18.58
N ALA A 577 -9.82 -10.01 17.75
CA ALA A 577 -9.91 -10.01 16.30
C ALA A 577 -10.46 -11.35 15.79
N LEU A 578 -11.15 -11.35 14.64
CA LEU A 578 -11.43 -12.59 13.90
C LEU A 578 -10.11 -13.20 13.42
N TYR A 579 -9.28 -12.41 12.72
CA TYR A 579 -7.90 -12.75 12.40
C TYR A 579 -7.00 -11.54 12.70
N PRO A 580 -5.98 -11.69 13.52
CA PRO A 580 -5.10 -10.58 13.93
C PRO A 580 -4.17 -10.12 12.79
N PHE A 581 -3.74 -8.86 12.84
CA PHE A 581 -2.60 -8.36 12.07
C PHE A 581 -1.37 -9.28 12.26
N GLY A 582 -0.57 -9.51 11.22
CA GLY A 582 0.62 -10.37 11.25
C GLY A 582 0.32 -11.87 11.18
N TYR A 583 -0.96 -12.28 11.21
CA TYR A 583 -1.36 -13.68 11.16
C TYR A 583 -1.38 -14.23 9.73
N GLY A 584 -0.94 -15.47 9.57
CA GLY A 584 -1.07 -16.29 8.37
C GLY A 584 -0.39 -17.63 8.55
N LEU A 585 -1.06 -18.70 8.08
CA LEU A 585 -0.61 -20.09 8.18
C LEU A 585 0.27 -20.50 6.99
N SER A 586 0.90 -21.65 7.14
CA SER A 586 1.73 -22.29 6.12
C SER A 586 1.40 -23.79 6.06
N TYR A 587 1.72 -24.46 4.95
CA TYR A 587 1.65 -25.93 4.84
C TYR A 587 2.77 -26.64 5.62
N THR A 588 3.73 -25.88 6.13
CA THR A 588 4.76 -26.39 7.04
C THR A 588 4.66 -25.70 8.39
N LYS A 589 5.41 -26.19 9.36
CA LYS A 589 5.47 -25.62 10.71
C LYS A 589 6.86 -25.07 10.98
N PHE A 590 6.92 -23.86 11.53
CA PHE A 590 8.16 -23.23 11.95
C PHE A 590 8.26 -23.18 13.47
N GLY A 591 9.39 -23.64 14.02
CA GLY A 591 9.73 -23.57 15.44
C GLY A 591 10.69 -22.42 15.70
N PHE A 592 10.47 -21.70 16.81
CA PHE A 592 11.28 -20.56 17.24
C PHE A 592 11.96 -20.91 18.56
N LYS A 593 13.31 -20.93 18.61
CA LYS A 593 14.10 -21.32 19.79
C LYS A 593 15.27 -20.36 20.01
N ASN A 594 15.86 -20.42 21.20
CA ASN A 594 17.07 -19.67 21.54
C ASN A 594 16.98 -18.16 21.31
N ALA A 595 15.78 -17.59 21.51
CA ALA A 595 15.59 -16.16 21.39
C ALA A 595 16.43 -15.41 22.43
N ALA A 596 17.13 -14.36 22.00
CA ALA A 596 17.98 -13.56 22.86
C ALA A 596 18.07 -12.11 22.39
N VAL A 597 18.33 -11.20 23.33
CA VAL A 597 18.74 -9.81 23.05
C VAL A 597 20.23 -9.65 23.27
N SER A 598 20.88 -8.82 22.47
CA SER A 598 22.33 -8.56 22.58
C SER A 598 22.72 -7.80 23.84
N ALA A 599 21.77 -7.08 24.46
CA ALA A 599 21.94 -6.33 25.69
C ALA A 599 20.61 -6.24 26.46
N ASN A 600 20.66 -6.09 27.79
CA ASN A 600 19.48 -5.90 28.63
C ASN A 600 18.91 -4.48 28.56
N GLU A 601 19.62 -3.54 27.93
CA GLU A 601 19.26 -2.14 27.73
C GLU A 601 19.64 -1.76 26.31
N ALA A 602 18.78 -1.03 25.61
CA ALA A 602 19.11 -0.43 24.32
C ALA A 602 19.90 0.86 24.54
N ASP A 603 21.08 0.96 23.96
CA ASP A 603 21.87 2.20 23.93
C ASP A 603 21.45 3.10 22.74
N SER A 604 22.23 4.15 22.47
CA SER A 604 21.98 5.05 21.34
C SER A 604 21.99 4.37 19.98
N ASN A 605 22.63 3.19 19.87
CA ASN A 605 22.66 2.38 18.63
C ASN A 605 21.54 1.33 18.63
N GLY A 606 20.76 1.20 19.72
CA GLY A 606 19.73 0.16 19.85
C GLY A 606 20.29 -1.16 20.36
N LEU A 607 19.66 -2.25 19.99
CA LEU A 607 20.09 -3.63 20.30
C LEU A 607 19.68 -4.61 19.20
N ASP A 608 20.29 -5.78 19.21
CA ASP A 608 19.93 -6.86 18.29
C ASP A 608 19.11 -7.93 18.99
N VAL A 609 18.07 -8.41 18.30
CA VAL A 609 17.28 -9.60 18.66
C VAL A 609 17.74 -10.74 17.77
N THR A 610 18.03 -11.88 18.34
CA THR A 610 18.37 -13.11 17.61
C THR A 610 17.40 -14.23 17.97
N VAL A 611 17.09 -15.10 17.00
CA VAL A 611 16.26 -16.27 17.18
C VAL A 611 16.65 -17.35 16.18
N ASP A 612 16.66 -18.61 16.60
CA ASP A 612 16.82 -19.76 15.71
C ASP A 612 15.45 -20.17 15.19
N VAL A 613 15.28 -20.14 13.85
CA VAL A 613 14.05 -20.56 13.17
C VAL A 613 14.29 -21.89 12.48
N THR A 614 13.48 -22.88 12.78
CA THR A 614 13.57 -24.24 12.22
C THR A 614 12.29 -24.58 11.45
N ASN A 615 12.43 -25.09 10.23
CA ASN A 615 11.31 -25.73 9.54
C ASN A 615 11.12 -27.16 10.12
N GLU A 616 10.10 -27.33 10.95
CA GLU A 616 9.77 -28.60 11.63
C GLU A 616 8.87 -29.53 10.80
N GLY A 617 8.43 -29.08 9.62
CA GLY A 617 7.56 -29.84 8.72
C GLY A 617 8.28 -30.51 7.56
N SER A 618 7.51 -30.94 6.57
CA SER A 618 7.99 -31.75 5.42
C SER A 618 8.03 -30.96 4.09
N VAL A 619 7.60 -29.71 4.08
CA VAL A 619 7.53 -28.85 2.89
C VAL A 619 8.45 -27.66 3.10
N ALA A 620 9.19 -27.24 2.07
CA ALA A 620 9.96 -26.02 2.09
C ALA A 620 9.02 -24.80 2.25
N GLY A 621 9.48 -23.77 2.96
CA GLY A 621 8.64 -22.60 3.17
C GLY A 621 9.44 -21.36 3.55
N ARG A 622 8.77 -20.22 3.47
CA ARG A 622 9.29 -18.92 3.91
C ARG A 622 8.44 -18.42 5.07
N GLU A 623 9.09 -17.93 6.11
CA GLU A 623 8.42 -17.38 7.29
C GLU A 623 8.82 -15.92 7.51
N SER A 624 7.88 -15.13 8.01
CA SER A 624 8.12 -13.79 8.51
C SER A 624 8.47 -13.88 10.01
N VAL A 625 9.67 -13.44 10.36
CA VAL A 625 10.08 -13.30 11.75
C VAL A 625 9.74 -11.89 12.19
N GLU A 626 8.76 -11.79 13.08
CA GLU A 626 8.19 -10.53 13.54
C GLU A 626 8.69 -10.23 14.95
N VAL A 627 9.10 -8.99 15.18
CA VAL A 627 9.50 -8.53 16.52
C VAL A 627 8.56 -7.42 16.98
N TYR A 628 7.86 -7.68 18.08
CA TYR A 628 6.95 -6.75 18.71
C TYR A 628 7.51 -6.21 20.02
N VAL A 629 7.32 -4.91 20.28
CA VAL A 629 7.77 -4.24 21.51
C VAL A 629 6.57 -3.70 22.25
N LYS A 630 6.52 -3.91 23.56
CA LYS A 630 5.52 -3.37 24.47
C LYS A 630 6.18 -2.72 25.68
N ALA A 631 5.84 -1.48 25.97
CA ALA A 631 6.19 -0.84 27.24
C ALA A 631 5.31 -1.42 28.36
N GLU A 632 5.92 -1.93 29.43
CA GLU A 632 5.22 -2.56 30.56
C GLU A 632 4.78 -1.51 31.59
N ARG A 633 3.85 -0.63 31.16
CA ARG A 633 3.21 0.40 31.98
C ARG A 633 1.77 0.63 31.55
N GLU A 634 0.98 1.27 32.43
CA GLU A 634 -0.43 1.57 32.16
C GLU A 634 -0.59 2.56 31.00
N ASN A 635 -1.73 2.50 30.33
CA ASN A 635 -2.14 3.41 29.25
C ASN A 635 -1.16 3.44 28.05
N THR A 636 -0.50 2.31 27.77
CA THR A 636 0.33 2.16 26.56
C THR A 636 -0.38 1.31 25.51
N PRO A 637 -0.03 1.48 24.23
CA PRO A 637 -0.54 0.59 23.17
C PRO A 637 -0.28 -0.89 23.43
N ASN A 638 -0.97 -1.76 22.72
CA ASN A 638 -0.63 -3.18 22.63
C ASN A 638 0.80 -3.33 22.08
N ALA A 639 1.34 -4.55 22.10
CA ALA A 639 2.66 -4.82 21.51
C ALA A 639 2.67 -4.40 20.03
N GLN A 640 3.64 -3.57 19.65
CA GLN A 640 3.74 -2.98 18.31
C GLN A 640 4.86 -3.63 17.50
N LEU A 641 4.64 -3.89 16.22
CA LEU A 641 5.68 -4.36 15.30
C LEU A 641 6.81 -3.31 15.21
N LYS A 642 8.05 -3.75 15.43
CA LYS A 642 9.25 -2.91 15.42
C LYS A 642 10.44 -3.56 14.72
N GLY A 643 10.29 -4.81 14.30
CA GLY A 643 11.32 -5.52 13.55
C GLY A 643 10.71 -6.61 12.67
N LEU A 644 11.32 -6.84 11.52
CA LEU A 644 10.86 -7.79 10.52
C LEU A 644 12.04 -8.41 9.79
N ALA A 645 11.98 -9.71 9.52
CA ALA A 645 12.86 -10.39 8.59
C ALA A 645 12.15 -11.55 7.91
N LYS A 646 12.46 -11.83 6.65
CA LYS A 646 11.93 -13.00 5.92
C LYS A 646 13.01 -14.07 5.84
N VAL A 647 12.67 -15.32 6.16
CA VAL A 647 13.61 -16.45 6.13
C VAL A 647 13.01 -17.60 5.32
N GLU A 648 13.82 -18.18 4.44
CA GLU A 648 13.46 -19.37 3.66
C GLU A 648 14.20 -20.59 4.20
N LEU A 649 13.48 -21.69 4.44
CA LEU A 649 13.99 -22.91 5.08
C LEU A 649 13.50 -24.16 4.36
N GLN A 650 14.43 -25.07 4.08
CA GLN A 650 14.13 -26.44 3.68
C GLN A 650 13.63 -27.27 4.86
N PRO A 651 12.93 -28.40 4.65
CA PRO A 651 12.52 -29.30 5.72
C PRO A 651 13.71 -29.69 6.63
N GLY A 652 13.56 -29.50 7.94
CA GLY A 652 14.58 -29.75 8.95
C GLY A 652 15.72 -28.72 9.03
N GLU A 653 15.74 -27.71 8.15
CA GLU A 653 16.74 -26.64 8.19
C GLU A 653 16.48 -25.69 9.34
N THR A 654 17.57 -25.23 9.99
CA THR A 654 17.56 -24.18 11.01
C THR A 654 18.47 -23.03 10.57
N LYS A 655 17.95 -21.80 10.67
CA LYS A 655 18.74 -20.57 10.47
C LYS A 655 18.60 -19.66 11.67
N GLN A 656 19.69 -19.05 12.08
CA GLN A 656 19.64 -17.94 13.03
C GLN A 656 19.28 -16.66 12.30
N VAL A 657 18.21 -16.01 12.75
CA VAL A 657 17.75 -14.71 12.27
C VAL A 657 18.16 -13.65 13.26
N LYS A 658 18.72 -12.55 12.76
CA LYS A 658 19.14 -11.39 13.55
C LYS A 658 18.38 -10.15 13.06
N ILE A 659 17.72 -9.45 13.96
CA ILE A 659 16.94 -8.24 13.71
C ILE A 659 17.44 -7.13 14.60
N HIS A 660 17.80 -6.00 13.99
CA HIS A 660 18.23 -4.82 14.73
C HIS A 660 17.03 -3.96 15.14
N LEU A 661 16.92 -3.63 16.43
CA LEU A 661 15.97 -2.68 16.96
C LEU A 661 16.69 -1.39 17.34
N PRO A 662 16.48 -0.29 16.60
CA PRO A 662 17.03 1.00 16.97
C PRO A 662 16.40 1.47 18.30
N LEU A 663 17.03 2.38 19.01
CA LEU A 663 16.50 2.93 20.26
C LEU A 663 15.06 3.47 20.11
N ALA A 664 14.75 4.04 18.93
CA ALA A 664 13.41 4.53 18.60
C ALA A 664 12.31 3.43 18.59
N ALA A 665 12.68 2.14 18.50
CA ALA A 665 11.73 1.05 18.62
C ALA A 665 11.03 0.99 20.01
N PHE A 666 11.66 1.55 21.01
CA PHE A 666 11.16 1.61 22.40
C PHE A 666 10.43 2.93 22.71
N ALA A 667 10.42 3.90 21.79
CA ALA A 667 9.77 5.17 22.02
C ALA A 667 8.26 5.11 21.82
N LEU A 668 7.55 5.86 22.65
CA LEU A 668 6.15 6.25 22.47
C LEU A 668 6.05 7.77 22.47
N CYS A 669 5.10 8.33 21.75
CA CYS A 669 4.89 9.79 21.78
C CYS A 669 4.10 10.20 23.02
N ASN A 670 4.48 11.31 23.63
CA ASN A 670 3.69 11.98 24.68
C ASN A 670 2.56 12.82 24.07
N GLU A 671 1.77 13.49 24.91
CA GLU A 671 0.66 14.35 24.49
C GLU A 671 1.11 15.52 23.60
N GLU A 672 2.35 15.97 23.72
CA GLU A 672 2.96 17.00 22.89
C GLU A 672 3.47 16.48 21.55
N GLY A 673 3.41 15.17 21.33
CA GLY A 673 3.91 14.51 20.11
C GLY A 673 5.43 14.30 20.11
N THR A 674 6.09 14.39 21.26
CA THR A 674 7.52 14.13 21.40
C THR A 674 7.75 12.63 21.62
N PRO A 675 8.56 11.96 20.78
CA PRO A 675 8.92 10.56 21.02
C PRO A 675 9.83 10.45 22.25
N ILE A 676 9.44 9.59 23.21
CA ILE A 676 10.16 9.41 24.48
C ILE A 676 10.38 7.91 24.70
N VAL A 677 11.62 7.54 24.97
CA VAL A 677 11.96 6.26 25.60
C VAL A 677 11.96 6.51 27.10
N GLU A 678 11.00 5.96 27.81
CA GLU A 678 10.90 6.13 29.25
C GLU A 678 11.69 5.04 30.00
N ALA A 679 12.23 5.43 31.17
CA ALA A 679 12.83 4.45 32.09
C ALA A 679 11.78 3.42 32.51
N GLY A 680 12.16 2.15 32.52
CA GLY A 680 11.25 1.05 32.87
C GLY A 680 11.47 -0.22 32.08
N SER A 681 10.57 -1.16 32.24
CA SER A 681 10.63 -2.46 31.58
C SER A 681 9.86 -2.49 30.27
N TYR A 682 10.41 -3.17 29.29
CA TYR A 682 9.82 -3.43 27.97
C TYR A 682 9.83 -4.93 27.70
N SER A 683 8.72 -5.44 27.19
CA SER A 683 8.67 -6.78 26.61
C SER A 683 8.98 -6.74 25.13
N VAL A 684 9.90 -7.59 24.70
CA VAL A 684 10.24 -7.82 23.29
C VAL A 684 9.79 -9.23 22.94
N TYR A 685 8.85 -9.35 22.03
CA TYR A 685 8.32 -10.62 21.55
C TYR A 685 8.90 -10.93 20.18
N VAL A 686 9.36 -12.16 19.95
CA VAL A 686 9.88 -12.60 18.66
C VAL A 686 9.26 -13.93 18.25
N GLY A 687 8.68 -13.97 17.04
CA GLY A 687 7.97 -15.14 16.53
C GLY A 687 7.36 -14.90 15.15
N ALA A 688 6.31 -15.65 14.84
CA ALA A 688 5.59 -15.56 13.55
C ALA A 688 4.25 -14.80 13.64
N SER A 689 3.95 -14.18 14.80
CA SER A 689 2.70 -13.45 15.03
C SER A 689 2.77 -12.59 16.29
N GLN A 690 1.72 -11.82 16.53
CA GLN A 690 1.53 -11.04 17.75
C GLN A 690 1.46 -11.93 19.03
N PRO A 691 1.73 -11.35 20.21
CA PRO A 691 1.64 -12.08 21.48
C PRO A 691 0.22 -12.16 22.07
N ASP A 692 -0.80 -11.66 21.38
CA ASP A 692 -2.19 -11.70 21.86
C ASP A 692 -2.76 -13.13 21.92
N ALA A 693 -3.83 -13.33 22.71
CA ALA A 693 -4.40 -14.65 22.95
C ALA A 693 -4.96 -15.32 21.68
N ARG A 694 -5.56 -14.53 20.78
CA ARG A 694 -6.13 -15.05 19.53
C ARG A 694 -5.04 -15.51 18.57
N SER A 695 -3.98 -14.71 18.40
CA SER A 695 -2.81 -15.10 17.58
C SER A 695 -2.18 -16.40 18.10
N VAL A 696 -1.97 -16.50 19.41
CA VAL A 696 -1.41 -17.72 20.04
C VAL A 696 -2.32 -18.93 19.82
N ALA A 697 -3.63 -18.76 19.95
CA ALA A 697 -4.59 -19.84 19.75
C ALA A 697 -4.60 -20.33 18.28
N LEU A 698 -4.60 -19.40 17.32
CA LEU A 698 -4.61 -19.70 15.89
C LEU A 698 -3.29 -20.32 15.41
N MET A 699 -2.13 -19.80 15.86
CA MET A 699 -0.81 -20.32 15.50
C MET A 699 -0.42 -21.60 16.26
N GLY A 700 -1.07 -21.88 17.37
CA GLY A 700 -0.68 -22.98 18.27
C GLY A 700 0.69 -22.80 18.94
N GLN A 701 1.27 -21.60 18.85
CA GLN A 701 2.58 -21.25 19.40
C GLN A 701 2.61 -19.79 19.83
N ALA A 702 3.10 -19.51 21.03
CA ALA A 702 3.35 -18.15 21.48
C ALA A 702 4.72 -17.66 21.01
N PRO A 703 4.89 -16.37 20.64
CA PRO A 703 6.20 -15.79 20.41
C PRO A 703 7.05 -15.82 21.69
N ALA A 704 8.37 -15.95 21.53
CA ALA A 704 9.28 -15.90 22.66
C ALA A 704 9.28 -14.49 23.29
N LYS A 705 9.15 -14.41 24.61
CA LYS A 705 9.15 -13.16 25.37
C LYS A 705 10.53 -12.90 25.97
N LEU A 706 11.10 -11.75 25.66
CA LEU A 706 12.36 -11.24 26.23
C LEU A 706 12.07 -9.95 27.00
N THR A 707 12.94 -9.57 27.92
CA THR A 707 12.80 -8.34 28.71
C THR A 707 14.00 -7.43 28.46
N VAL A 708 13.72 -6.17 28.18
CA VAL A 708 14.70 -5.08 28.07
C VAL A 708 14.32 -4.02 29.10
N THR A 709 15.29 -3.45 29.82
CA THR A 709 15.05 -2.43 30.81
C THR A 709 15.81 -1.16 30.44
N GLN A 710 15.09 -0.04 30.36
CA GLN A 710 15.71 1.27 30.16
C GLN A 710 15.96 1.93 31.53
N SER A 711 17.20 2.32 31.77
CA SER A 711 17.62 2.90 33.07
C SER A 711 17.26 4.38 33.20
N ALA A 712 17.10 5.08 32.08
CA ALA A 712 16.83 6.52 32.04
C ALA A 712 15.75 6.89 31.00
N THR A 713 14.98 7.92 31.31
CA THR A 713 14.05 8.53 30.36
C THR A 713 14.77 9.53 29.47
N GLN A 714 14.56 9.42 28.14
CA GLN A 714 15.14 10.33 27.17
C GLN A 714 14.15 10.64 26.02
N ALA A 715 14.08 11.90 25.64
CA ALA A 715 13.37 12.31 24.43
C ALA A 715 14.26 12.09 23.21
N LEU A 716 13.63 11.70 22.11
CA LEU A 716 14.31 11.50 20.83
C LEU A 716 13.95 12.65 19.88
N ASP A 717 14.94 13.14 19.13
CA ASP A 717 14.71 14.04 18.02
C ASP A 717 14.54 13.22 16.73
N LEU A 718 13.27 12.94 16.41
CA LEU A 718 12.92 12.09 15.27
C LEU A 718 12.29 12.89 14.14
#